data_22196bdb0e3aeae01683fbbe307ad1dd
#
_entry.id   22196bdb0e3aeae01683fbbe307ad1dd
#
_cell.length_a   1.000
_cell.length_b   1.000
_cell.length_c   1.000
_cell.angle_alpha   90.00
_cell.angle_beta   90.00
_cell.angle_gamma   90.00
#
_symmetry.space_group_name_H-M   'P 1'
#
loop_
_entity.id
_entity.type
_entity.pdbx_description
1 polymer ?
#
loop_
_entity_poly.entity_id
_entity_poly.type
_entity_poly.pdbx_seq_one_letter_code
_entity_poly.pdbx_strand_id
1 'polypeptide(L)'
;MSMRRFLDMFALASAVALSAISCAKESEDHVNDGTKNKITITASLPDELVTKVKFEAGESVIKPSWEQTDVIRIISETGKSETYSIKEINGKTATFEGNELEGTSFTAIYPGNYETAEALGNRSYTGQVQKGNGSTAHLQLNAMATGLSDISNISFADAGAKLNGAVKLYVKLPENVTSPKEVSLSSDSDIFFTDNAGSAKSNSLGLSLENVDISADHIFTAYLMSSWKEVSIKAGTKLTLTVKAEGVSIKKSFSIKNSVNLAGGHLNIIQLNAENWNTVLEGAGTESDPYRLSATRDLLAMKAALVKGQMTYFKLMNDIDMSSIENWDPLNPKDPYDLGIVFDGGGHSLKNLKSKGQVYSSFFGVLYGKCYNVKFVDAEIVSASKSGAGIIGGYIGTGGKPAIVSEVEASGIITCNGKGQSVGGLGGNAREATIENCTVNVNVSNPMGAGSAWDNRNMAGGIAGKTIGSEVTIKNCVVRGIVEITEGTSWTYTGGIVGWQGDAGAEIKDCEVYATVKSAGERVGGIVGHYQGGTLSGCKFYGEVNAASRLAGGIAGITSSESTIENCLSSGKIVCKNIVGGIVGMNENTLTIRCCESSSTIEINVNGVDGVGGVLGLASNGKTVIVEDCIFSGNMNVPTGQRVGGVVGDLGTGSSVRRCYVSGNITGWVGVGGIVGRAGGLVWDANGNGYNNTIESCIAWFDTITATRGDEDGGSSGIIVGYTGTKNTLKNCWRKPKATLTANYCSDVYNQEDADATTPLVINAVPSKYKFIYPYHGKAAEASATASSLAQSLGWSADVWNLSGPEPKLK
;
A
#
# COMPACT_ATOMS: atom_id res chain seq x y z
N MET A 1 34.86 13.81 23.70
CA MET A 1 35.37 15.03 23.04
C MET A 1 34.46 15.27 21.82
N SER A 2 33.76 16.24 21.67
CA SER A 2 33.31 17.44 22.34
C SER A 2 32.22 18.01 21.48
N MET A 3 31.05 17.98 22.05
CA MET A 3 29.83 18.60 21.56
C MET A 3 29.90 20.10 21.86
N ARG A 4 30.43 20.88 20.94
CA ARG A 4 30.43 22.36 20.97
C ARG A 4 31.01 22.88 19.64
N ARG A 5 30.13 23.08 18.65
CA ARG A 5 30.29 23.97 17.48
C ARG A 5 29.13 23.73 16.49
N PHE A 6 27.90 24.11 16.88
CA PHE A 6 26.78 24.25 15.95
C PHE A 6 25.68 25.16 16.56
N LEU A 7 26.09 26.27 17.19
CA LEU A 7 25.16 27.23 17.80
C LEU A 7 25.66 28.67 17.65
N ASP A 8 26.24 29.02 16.50
CA ASP A 8 26.62 30.40 16.21
C ASP A 8 26.42 30.72 14.73
N MET A 9 25.19 30.57 14.21
CA MET A 9 24.87 31.04 12.84
C MET A 9 23.39 31.33 12.61
N PHE A 10 22.63 31.70 13.65
CA PHE A 10 21.26 32.21 13.49
C PHE A 10 20.95 33.33 14.50
N ALA A 11 21.83 34.36 14.55
CA ALA A 11 21.57 35.58 15.32
C ALA A 11 22.22 36.77 14.61
N LEU A 12 21.78 37.06 13.36
CA LEU A 12 22.13 38.32 12.70
C LEU A 12 21.14 38.62 11.55
N ALA A 13 19.87 38.81 11.87
CA ALA A 13 18.92 39.43 10.94
C ALA A 13 17.65 39.92 11.66
N SER A 14 17.82 40.69 12.77
CA SER A 14 16.67 41.39 13.37
C SER A 14 17.17 42.50 14.32
N ALA A 15 17.98 43.40 13.80
CA ALA A 15 18.36 44.59 14.55
C ALA A 15 18.91 45.69 13.59
N VAL A 16 18.08 46.14 12.63
CA VAL A 16 18.29 47.47 12.01
C VAL A 16 16.92 48.02 11.64
N ALA A 17 16.25 48.64 12.57
CA ALA A 17 15.20 49.59 12.35
C ALA A 17 14.78 50.24 13.68
N LEU A 18 15.73 50.80 14.42
CA LEU A 18 15.44 51.75 15.51
C LEU A 18 16.74 52.45 15.86
N SER A 19 17.11 53.48 15.10
CA SER A 19 17.94 54.57 15.60
C SER A 19 18.24 55.59 14.47
N ALA A 20 17.40 56.57 14.32
CA ALA A 20 17.76 57.82 13.70
C ALA A 20 16.84 58.94 14.28
N ILE A 21 16.94 59.14 15.54
CA ILE A 21 16.62 60.45 16.10
C ILE A 21 17.86 60.83 16.89
N SER A 22 18.66 61.65 16.35
CA SER A 22 19.67 62.39 17.09
C SER A 22 19.93 63.73 16.42
N CYS A 23 19.53 64.75 17.15
CA CYS A 23 19.95 66.13 17.17
C CYS A 23 21.00 66.58 16.16
N ALA A 24 20.71 67.55 15.38
CA ALA A 24 21.64 68.56 14.87
C ALA A 24 21.35 69.92 15.52
N LYS A 25 22.39 70.49 16.03
CA LYS A 25 22.47 71.78 16.69
C LYS A 25 22.27 72.96 15.72
N GLU A 26 21.71 74.00 16.28
CA GLU A 26 21.52 75.31 15.73
C GLU A 26 22.73 75.87 14.96
N SER A 27 22.45 76.41 13.79
CA SER A 27 23.12 77.63 13.32
C SER A 27 22.02 78.64 12.92
N GLU A 28 22.03 79.73 13.63
CA GLU A 28 21.18 80.91 13.33
C GLU A 28 21.56 81.42 11.98
N ASP A 29 20.59 81.33 11.02
CA ASP A 29 20.50 82.31 9.94
C ASP A 29 19.02 82.72 9.82
N HIS A 30 18.80 84.00 10.02
CA HIS A 30 17.53 84.67 9.85
C HIS A 30 16.99 84.50 8.45
N VAL A 31 16.10 83.54 8.24
CA VAL A 31 15.15 83.49 7.13
C VAL A 31 13.77 83.69 7.67
N ASN A 32 13.14 84.67 7.16
CA ASN A 32 11.80 85.14 7.42
C ASN A 32 10.80 83.95 7.57
N ASP A 33 10.43 83.60 8.77
CA ASP A 33 9.39 82.67 9.10
C ASP A 33 8.04 83.31 8.82
N GLY A 34 7.59 83.12 7.57
CA GLY A 34 6.18 83.32 7.26
C GLY A 34 5.38 82.27 8.03
N THR A 35 4.90 82.62 9.22
CA THR A 35 3.92 81.88 9.94
C THR A 35 2.76 81.56 9.00
N LYS A 36 2.75 80.36 8.40
CA LYS A 36 1.64 79.85 7.62
C LYS A 36 0.40 79.94 8.52
N ASN A 37 -0.65 80.58 8.07
CA ASN A 37 -1.90 80.65 8.82
C ASN A 37 -2.44 79.25 8.99
N LYS A 38 -2.75 78.90 10.24
CA LYS A 38 -3.47 77.70 10.54
C LYS A 38 -4.94 77.88 10.19
N ILE A 39 -5.50 76.93 9.47
CA ILE A 39 -6.91 76.85 9.14
C ILE A 39 -7.55 75.62 9.75
N THR A 40 -8.85 75.72 10.03
CA THR A 40 -9.67 74.60 10.47
C THR A 40 -10.58 74.19 9.30
N ILE A 41 -10.62 72.91 9.00
CA ILE A 41 -11.49 72.34 8.00
C ILE A 41 -12.40 71.30 8.65
N THR A 42 -13.57 71.05 8.10
CA THR A 42 -14.48 70.02 8.50
C THR A 42 -14.47 68.87 7.47
N ALA A 43 -14.36 67.64 7.94
CA ALA A 43 -14.55 66.50 7.05
C ALA A 43 -15.62 65.54 7.55
N SER A 44 -16.40 64.95 6.68
CA SER A 44 -17.44 63.98 7.00
C SER A 44 -17.24 62.67 6.31
N LEU A 45 -17.49 61.56 7.08
CA LEU A 45 -17.51 60.17 6.54
C LEU A 45 -18.93 59.80 6.11
N PRO A 46 -19.09 58.81 5.23
CA PRO A 46 -20.40 58.26 4.89
C PRO A 46 -21.09 57.64 6.11
N ASP A 47 -22.43 57.63 6.08
CA ASP A 47 -23.24 57.07 7.19
C ASP A 47 -22.98 55.61 7.39
N GLU A 48 -22.81 54.89 6.34
CA GLU A 48 -22.54 53.43 6.33
C GLU A 48 -22.08 52.98 4.93
N LEU A 49 -21.36 51.85 4.89
CA LEU A 49 -21.16 51.12 3.65
C LEU A 49 -22.45 50.33 3.37
N VAL A 50 -23.25 50.77 2.41
CA VAL A 50 -24.58 50.23 2.14
C VAL A 50 -24.49 48.88 1.43
N THR A 51 -25.29 47.87 1.89
CA THR A 51 -25.41 46.58 1.21
C THR A 51 -26.39 46.67 0.04
N LYS A 52 -26.00 46.17 -1.13
CA LYS A 52 -26.90 45.97 -2.27
C LYS A 52 -27.74 44.71 -2.20
N VAL A 53 -27.44 43.78 -1.33
CA VAL A 53 -28.16 42.48 -1.22
C VAL A 53 -28.43 42.17 0.25
N LYS A 54 -29.70 42.06 0.64
CA LYS A 54 -30.15 41.63 1.96
C LYS A 54 -30.04 40.09 2.01
N PHE A 55 -29.30 39.60 3.02
CA PHE A 55 -29.42 38.22 3.50
C PHE A 55 -29.83 38.28 4.98
N GLU A 56 -30.72 37.37 5.37
CA GLU A 56 -31.24 37.30 6.75
C GLU A 56 -30.12 36.87 7.71
N ALA A 57 -29.92 37.64 8.76
CA ALA A 57 -29.13 37.49 9.98
C ALA A 57 -27.76 38.22 10.00
N GLY A 58 -27.72 39.23 10.83
CA GLY A 58 -26.50 39.94 11.27
C GLY A 58 -26.37 41.35 10.69
N GLU A 59 -25.59 42.20 11.32
CA GLU A 59 -25.35 43.57 10.87
C GLU A 59 -24.91 43.61 9.40
N SER A 60 -25.68 44.27 8.60
CA SER A 60 -25.48 44.34 7.15
C SER A 60 -24.73 45.61 6.72
N VAL A 61 -24.12 46.32 7.67
CA VAL A 61 -23.46 47.60 7.42
C VAL A 61 -22.17 47.71 8.23
N ILE A 62 -21.16 48.38 7.65
CA ILE A 62 -19.97 48.87 8.34
C ILE A 62 -20.14 50.37 8.51
N LYS A 63 -20.07 50.85 9.76
CA LYS A 63 -20.15 52.25 10.09
C LYS A 63 -18.74 52.80 10.30
N PRO A 64 -18.20 53.58 9.37
CA PRO A 64 -16.92 54.23 9.59
C PRO A 64 -17.02 55.30 10.66
N SER A 65 -15.95 55.45 11.47
CA SER A 65 -15.83 56.49 12.50
C SER A 65 -14.43 57.08 12.47
N TRP A 66 -14.35 58.37 12.86
CA TRP A 66 -13.08 59.04 13.06
C TRP A 66 -12.41 58.54 14.36
N GLU A 67 -11.07 58.45 14.33
CA GLU A 67 -10.23 58.26 15.52
C GLU A 67 -9.36 59.49 15.76
N GLN A 68 -9.00 59.81 17.00
CA GLN A 68 -8.24 61.01 17.37
C GLN A 68 -6.88 61.11 16.66
N THR A 69 -6.35 59.99 16.21
CA THR A 69 -5.07 59.87 15.46
C THR A 69 -5.21 60.00 13.95
N ASP A 70 -6.44 60.12 13.47
CA ASP A 70 -6.68 60.19 12.03
C ASP A 70 -6.18 61.51 11.47
N VAL A 71 -5.67 61.47 10.25
CA VAL A 71 -5.21 62.62 9.49
C VAL A 71 -5.78 62.57 8.07
N ILE A 72 -6.07 63.72 7.51
CA ILE A 72 -6.37 63.89 6.10
C ILE A 72 -5.26 64.68 5.45
N ARG A 73 -5.02 64.43 4.17
CA ARG A 73 -4.11 65.24 3.34
C ARG A 73 -4.88 65.92 2.23
N ILE A 74 -4.61 67.21 2.09
CA ILE A 74 -5.11 68.01 0.99
C ILE A 74 -3.95 68.22 0.02
N ILE A 75 -4.22 68.05 -1.27
CA ILE A 75 -3.28 68.21 -2.35
C ILE A 75 -3.87 69.25 -3.34
N SER A 76 -3.14 70.30 -3.62
CA SER A 76 -3.55 71.27 -4.64
C SER A 76 -3.25 70.80 -6.07
N GLU A 77 -3.85 71.47 -7.05
CA GLU A 77 -3.59 71.20 -8.47
C GLU A 77 -2.13 71.42 -8.87
N THR A 78 -1.35 72.14 -8.09
CA THR A 78 0.09 72.33 -8.32
C THR A 78 0.95 71.24 -7.72
N GLY A 79 0.34 70.24 -7.03
CA GLY A 79 1.04 69.17 -6.36
C GLY A 79 1.58 69.50 -4.96
N LYS A 80 1.40 70.71 -4.46
CA LYS A 80 1.67 71.06 -3.06
C LYS A 80 0.66 70.33 -2.20
N SER A 81 1.08 69.85 -0.99
CA SER A 81 0.18 69.15 -0.09
C SER A 81 0.45 69.54 1.37
N GLU A 82 -0.61 69.47 2.19
CA GLU A 82 -0.56 69.72 3.61
C GLU A 82 -1.38 68.62 4.33
N THR A 83 -0.92 68.23 5.54
CA THR A 83 -1.59 67.28 6.38
C THR A 83 -2.36 67.98 7.51
N TYR A 84 -3.59 67.59 7.69
CA TYR A 84 -4.49 68.09 8.67
C TYR A 84 -4.81 67.06 9.73
N SER A 85 -4.61 67.34 11.02
CA SER A 85 -4.82 66.46 12.13
C SER A 85 -6.13 66.78 12.84
N ILE A 86 -6.79 65.80 13.46
CA ILE A 86 -8.04 65.99 14.16
C ILE A 86 -7.88 66.93 15.35
N LYS A 87 -8.75 67.92 15.43
CA LYS A 87 -8.93 68.86 16.55
C LYS A 87 -10.12 68.39 17.41
N GLU A 88 -11.23 68.03 16.80
CA GLU A 88 -12.45 67.59 17.47
C GLU A 88 -13.24 66.64 16.62
N ILE A 89 -13.85 65.62 17.28
CA ILE A 89 -14.72 64.62 16.63
C ILE A 89 -16.16 64.91 17.08
N ASN A 90 -17.06 64.98 16.10
CA ASN A 90 -18.47 65.26 16.29
C ASN A 90 -19.30 64.22 15.55
N GLY A 91 -19.34 62.98 16.10
CA GLY A 91 -19.94 61.84 15.41
C GLY A 91 -19.21 61.42 14.13
N LYS A 92 -19.82 61.70 12.97
CA LYS A 92 -19.25 61.33 11.65
C LYS A 92 -18.50 62.52 11.01
N THR A 93 -18.61 63.66 11.58
CA THR A 93 -17.82 64.83 11.20
C THR A 93 -16.70 65.05 12.17
N ALA A 94 -15.57 65.49 11.68
CA ALA A 94 -14.47 65.91 12.53
C ALA A 94 -13.90 67.21 11.96
N THR A 95 -13.44 68.04 12.90
CA THR A 95 -12.67 69.21 12.53
C THR A 95 -11.19 68.89 12.58
N PHE A 96 -10.48 69.37 11.61
CA PHE A 96 -9.06 69.18 11.40
C PHE A 96 -8.34 70.53 11.38
N GLU A 97 -7.13 70.57 11.87
CA GLU A 97 -6.28 71.75 11.85
C GLU A 97 -4.98 71.47 11.08
N GLY A 98 -4.64 72.35 10.18
CA GLY A 98 -3.41 72.27 9.39
C GLY A 98 -3.02 73.66 8.88
N ASN A 99 -1.96 73.77 8.11
CA ASN A 99 -1.53 74.98 7.49
C ASN A 99 -2.37 75.31 6.25
N GLU A 100 -2.57 76.61 5.98
CA GLU A 100 -3.25 77.08 4.78
C GLU A 100 -2.50 76.59 3.51
N LEU A 101 -3.26 76.06 2.56
CA LEU A 101 -2.74 75.53 1.31
C LEU A 101 -3.28 76.39 0.15
N GLU A 102 -2.38 76.99 -0.59
CA GLU A 102 -2.72 77.77 -1.80
C GLU A 102 -3.16 76.85 -2.95
N GLY A 103 -4.25 77.16 -3.65
CA GLY A 103 -4.76 76.47 -4.80
C GLY A 103 -6.15 76.96 -5.20
N THR A 104 -6.61 76.54 -6.39
CA THR A 104 -7.95 76.77 -6.92
C THR A 104 -8.74 75.48 -7.09
N SER A 105 -8.06 74.34 -7.01
CA SER A 105 -8.69 73.05 -7.02
C SER A 105 -7.87 72.07 -6.17
N PHE A 106 -8.56 71.29 -5.35
CA PHE A 106 -7.92 70.41 -4.39
C PHE A 106 -8.41 68.95 -4.49
N THR A 107 -7.56 68.06 -4.04
CA THR A 107 -7.90 66.65 -3.77
C THR A 107 -7.67 66.39 -2.32
N ALA A 108 -8.68 65.89 -1.63
CA ALA A 108 -8.57 65.38 -0.24
C ALA A 108 -8.44 63.86 -0.27
N ILE A 109 -7.48 63.32 0.53
CA ILE A 109 -7.30 61.88 0.69
C ILE A 109 -7.33 61.47 2.18
N TYR A 110 -7.91 60.32 2.42
CA TYR A 110 -7.91 59.68 3.73
C TYR A 110 -7.54 58.19 3.57
N PRO A 111 -6.64 57.68 4.37
CA PRO A 111 -5.81 58.34 5.40
C PRO A 111 -4.75 59.24 4.75
N GLY A 112 -4.44 60.31 5.46
CA GLY A 112 -3.54 61.35 5.02
C GLY A 112 -2.04 61.04 5.11
N ASN A 113 -1.69 59.85 5.53
CA ASN A 113 -0.30 59.33 5.54
C ASN A 113 0.26 59.00 4.16
N TYR A 114 -0.55 58.99 3.11
CA TYR A 114 -0.08 58.88 1.72
C TYR A 114 0.29 60.24 1.19
N GLU A 115 1.44 60.31 0.55
CA GLU A 115 1.96 61.59 0.02
C GLU A 115 1.20 62.10 -1.20
N THR A 116 0.63 61.21 -1.99
CA THR A 116 -0.10 61.53 -3.22
C THR A 116 -1.39 60.73 -3.36
N ALA A 117 -2.32 61.22 -4.16
CA ALA A 117 -3.54 60.51 -4.53
C ALA A 117 -3.23 59.21 -5.29
N GLU A 118 -2.14 59.19 -6.08
CA GLU A 118 -1.67 58.00 -6.79
C GLU A 118 -1.15 56.94 -5.82
N ALA A 119 -0.36 57.33 -4.79
CA ALA A 119 0.14 56.43 -3.77
C ALA A 119 -1.02 55.76 -3.01
N LEU A 120 -2.08 56.49 -2.66
CA LEU A 120 -3.31 55.95 -2.07
C LEU A 120 -4.03 55.01 -3.07
N GLY A 121 -4.08 55.37 -4.35
CA GLY A 121 -4.67 54.54 -5.41
C GLY A 121 -3.97 53.19 -5.56
N ASN A 122 -2.66 53.21 -5.49
CA ASN A 122 -1.83 52.01 -5.65
C ASN A 122 -1.71 51.18 -4.35
N ARG A 123 -2.41 51.53 -3.26
CA ARG A 123 -2.41 50.72 -2.05
C ARG A 123 -2.92 49.30 -2.31
N SER A 124 -2.07 48.31 -2.03
CA SER A 124 -2.39 46.91 -2.20
C SER A 124 -3.23 46.38 -1.04
N TYR A 125 -4.14 45.45 -1.38
CA TYR A 125 -4.91 44.64 -0.44
C TYR A 125 -4.27 43.31 -0.13
N THR A 126 -3.10 43.02 -0.67
CA THR A 126 -2.33 41.83 -0.31
C THR A 126 -1.79 41.93 1.12
N GLY A 127 -1.76 40.80 1.83
CA GLY A 127 -1.25 40.75 3.21
C GLY A 127 -2.17 41.34 4.28
N GLN A 128 -3.48 41.44 4.00
CA GLN A 128 -4.48 41.80 5.03
C GLN A 128 -4.48 40.78 6.17
N VAL A 129 -4.64 41.23 7.41
CA VAL A 129 -4.71 40.37 8.59
C VAL A 129 -5.92 40.74 9.44
N GLN A 130 -6.87 39.84 9.60
CA GLN A 130 -8.00 39.97 10.51
C GLN A 130 -7.68 39.36 11.87
N LYS A 131 -7.84 40.09 12.95
CA LYS A 131 -7.62 39.62 14.33
C LYS A 131 -8.96 39.38 15.02
N GLY A 132 -9.30 38.10 15.18
CA GLY A 132 -10.58 37.67 15.75
C GLY A 132 -11.69 37.45 14.75
N ASN A 133 -12.64 36.57 15.10
CA ASN A 133 -13.79 36.22 14.28
C ASN A 133 -14.73 37.44 14.11
N GLY A 134 -15.02 37.81 12.87
CA GLY A 134 -15.89 38.97 12.58
C GLY A 134 -15.29 40.33 12.89
N SER A 135 -14.01 40.44 13.22
CA SER A 135 -13.36 41.74 13.47
C SER A 135 -13.22 42.54 12.19
N THR A 136 -13.55 43.82 12.25
CA THR A 136 -13.40 44.81 11.18
C THR A 136 -12.20 45.74 11.37
N ALA A 137 -11.41 45.56 12.42
CA ALA A 137 -10.31 46.46 12.81
C ALA A 137 -9.20 46.62 11.76
N HIS A 138 -9.04 45.62 10.85
CA HIS A 138 -8.09 45.68 9.73
C HIS A 138 -8.63 46.45 8.52
N LEU A 139 -9.93 46.71 8.46
CA LEU A 139 -10.57 47.44 7.38
C LEU A 139 -10.30 48.93 7.56
N GLN A 140 -9.40 49.48 6.75
CA GLN A 140 -9.15 50.89 6.71
C GLN A 140 -9.91 51.50 5.56
N LEU A 141 -10.78 52.48 5.85
CA LEU A 141 -11.43 53.27 4.84
C LEU A 141 -10.37 54.03 4.05
N ASN A 142 -10.39 53.86 2.72
CA ASN A 142 -9.58 54.66 1.84
C ASN A 142 -10.54 55.49 1.01
N ALA A 143 -10.45 56.82 1.21
CA ALA A 143 -11.34 57.79 0.60
C ALA A 143 -10.58 58.86 -0.17
N MET A 144 -11.13 59.28 -1.27
CA MET A 144 -10.59 60.39 -2.06
C MET A 144 -11.73 61.26 -2.59
N ALA A 145 -11.72 62.53 -2.26
CA ALA A 145 -12.57 63.54 -2.85
C ALA A 145 -11.73 64.43 -3.78
N THR A 146 -12.14 64.64 -5.01
CA THR A 146 -11.38 65.37 -6.05
C THR A 146 -12.18 66.56 -6.60
N GLY A 147 -11.47 67.55 -7.17
CA GLY A 147 -12.09 68.71 -7.79
C GLY A 147 -12.76 69.66 -6.78
N LEU A 148 -12.25 69.67 -5.56
CA LEU A 148 -12.74 70.56 -4.51
C LEU A 148 -12.29 72.02 -4.79
N SER A 149 -13.20 72.94 -4.90
CA SER A 149 -12.91 74.37 -5.02
C SER A 149 -12.81 75.08 -3.70
N ASP A 150 -13.32 74.46 -2.64
CA ASP A 150 -13.25 74.89 -1.24
C ASP A 150 -12.92 73.69 -0.34
N ILE A 151 -12.01 73.88 0.61
CA ILE A 151 -11.58 72.85 1.54
C ILE A 151 -12.17 73.04 2.96
N SER A 152 -12.99 74.08 3.17
CA SER A 152 -13.61 74.34 4.48
C SER A 152 -14.53 73.17 4.94
N ASN A 153 -15.20 72.54 3.99
CA ASN A 153 -16.08 71.44 4.22
C ASN A 153 -15.81 70.31 3.19
N ILE A 154 -15.25 69.16 3.64
CA ILE A 154 -14.93 68.02 2.79
C ILE A 154 -15.90 66.87 3.07
N SER A 155 -16.58 66.37 2.10
CA SER A 155 -17.45 65.22 2.20
C SER A 155 -16.86 64.03 1.46
N PHE A 156 -16.52 63.00 2.17
CA PHE A 156 -16.19 61.68 1.59
C PHE A 156 -17.44 60.84 1.32
N ALA A 157 -18.64 61.36 1.61
CA ALA A 157 -19.93 60.73 1.37
C ALA A 157 -20.59 61.17 0.07
N ASP A 158 -20.13 62.24 -0.59
CA ASP A 158 -20.79 62.84 -1.72
C ASP A 158 -20.61 61.99 -2.99
N ALA A 159 -21.52 62.17 -3.94
CA ALA A 159 -21.47 61.58 -5.25
C ALA A 159 -20.20 62.01 -5.98
N GLY A 160 -19.29 61.10 -6.24
CA GLY A 160 -17.99 61.34 -6.85
C GLY A 160 -16.79 61.05 -5.96
N ALA A 161 -16.99 60.96 -4.64
CA ALA A 161 -15.95 60.46 -3.77
C ALA A 161 -15.65 59.01 -4.05
N LYS A 162 -14.36 58.66 -4.09
CA LYS A 162 -13.93 57.27 -4.29
C LYS A 162 -13.73 56.63 -2.93
N LEU A 163 -14.43 55.54 -2.69
CA LEU A 163 -14.36 54.78 -1.43
C LEU A 163 -14.09 53.31 -1.75
N ASN A 164 -13.23 52.68 -0.98
CA ASN A 164 -13.12 51.23 -1.07
C ASN A 164 -14.36 50.52 -0.48
N GLY A 165 -14.67 49.34 -0.94
CA GLY A 165 -15.70 48.45 -0.41
C GLY A 165 -15.14 47.29 0.38
N ALA A 166 -16.03 46.37 0.78
CA ALA A 166 -15.65 45.13 1.41
C ALA A 166 -16.55 43.96 0.97
N VAL A 167 -16.00 42.75 1.05
CA VAL A 167 -16.75 41.49 0.92
C VAL A 167 -16.79 40.83 2.27
N LYS A 168 -17.98 40.72 2.86
CA LYS A 168 -18.24 39.97 4.09
C LYS A 168 -18.46 38.52 3.72
N LEU A 169 -17.66 37.63 4.26
CA LEU A 169 -17.86 36.18 4.23
C LEU A 169 -18.58 35.82 5.53
N TYR A 170 -19.79 35.23 5.42
CA TYR A 170 -20.55 34.68 6.52
C TYR A 170 -20.77 33.19 6.24
N VAL A 171 -19.98 32.35 6.92
CA VAL A 171 -19.80 30.96 6.47
C VAL A 171 -19.97 30.02 7.65
N LYS A 172 -20.83 29.02 7.52
CA LYS A 172 -20.84 27.89 8.44
C LYS A 172 -19.82 26.86 7.96
N LEU A 173 -18.80 26.61 8.78
CA LEU A 173 -17.75 25.64 8.49
C LEU A 173 -18.07 24.28 9.11
N PRO A 174 -17.47 23.17 8.60
CA PRO A 174 -17.56 21.85 9.23
C PRO A 174 -17.02 21.87 10.67
N GLU A 175 -17.53 20.97 11.50
CA GLU A 175 -17.20 20.89 12.94
C GLU A 175 -15.71 20.69 13.25
N ASN A 176 -14.98 20.07 12.33
CA ASN A 176 -13.54 19.84 12.46
C ASN A 176 -12.67 21.06 12.13
N VAL A 177 -13.25 22.20 11.79
CA VAL A 177 -12.54 23.45 11.51
C VAL A 177 -12.89 24.48 12.56
N THR A 178 -12.02 24.65 13.55
CA THR A 178 -12.28 25.51 14.71
C THR A 178 -11.45 26.79 14.76
N SER A 179 -10.26 26.77 14.18
CA SER A 179 -9.30 27.88 14.21
C SER A 179 -8.73 28.16 12.83
N PRO A 180 -9.50 28.80 11.95
CA PRO A 180 -9.02 29.15 10.62
C PRO A 180 -7.86 30.14 10.69
N LYS A 181 -6.85 29.96 9.82
CA LYS A 181 -5.63 30.75 9.73
C LYS A 181 -5.55 31.60 8.48
N GLU A 182 -6.25 31.19 7.43
CA GLU A 182 -6.22 31.85 6.14
C GLU A 182 -7.55 31.63 5.41
N VAL A 183 -8.02 32.61 4.71
CA VAL A 183 -9.17 32.49 3.80
C VAL A 183 -8.87 33.18 2.48
N SER A 184 -9.31 32.57 1.38
CA SER A 184 -9.23 33.17 0.06
C SER A 184 -10.48 32.89 -0.78
N LEU A 185 -10.93 33.92 -1.48
CA LEU A 185 -12.00 33.84 -2.48
C LEU A 185 -11.35 33.91 -3.86
N SER A 186 -11.53 32.89 -4.70
CA SER A 186 -10.91 32.79 -6.02
C SER A 186 -11.92 32.54 -7.14
N SER A 187 -11.50 32.84 -8.38
CA SER A 187 -12.19 32.58 -9.62
C SER A 187 -11.23 31.97 -10.65
N ASP A 188 -11.77 31.35 -11.70
CA ASP A 188 -10.97 30.81 -12.81
C ASP A 188 -10.35 31.92 -13.71
N SER A 189 -10.65 33.21 -13.47
CA SER A 189 -10.14 34.35 -14.20
C SER A 189 -9.75 35.50 -13.26
N ASP A 190 -8.90 36.39 -13.72
CA ASP A 190 -8.48 37.61 -13.01
C ASP A 190 -9.58 38.65 -12.96
N ILE A 191 -10.52 38.53 -12.02
CA ILE A 191 -11.68 39.40 -11.88
C ILE A 191 -11.59 40.36 -10.70
N PHE A 192 -10.75 40.08 -9.70
CA PHE A 192 -10.63 40.92 -8.53
C PHE A 192 -9.55 41.99 -8.69
N PHE A 193 -9.85 43.21 -8.29
CA PHE A 193 -8.82 44.24 -8.15
C PHE A 193 -8.12 44.11 -6.78
N THR A 194 -6.81 44.23 -6.76
CA THR A 194 -5.96 44.07 -5.58
C THR A 194 -5.41 45.37 -5.04
N ASP A 195 -5.79 46.51 -5.66
CA ASP A 195 -5.45 47.85 -5.20
C ASP A 195 -6.69 48.78 -5.27
N ASN A 196 -6.59 49.96 -4.66
CA ASN A 196 -7.70 50.92 -4.63
C ASN A 196 -8.11 51.40 -6.02
N ALA A 197 -7.17 51.75 -6.87
CA ALA A 197 -7.45 52.33 -8.19
C ALA A 197 -7.93 51.29 -9.22
N GLY A 198 -7.80 50.01 -8.92
CA GLY A 198 -8.11 48.92 -9.82
C GLY A 198 -7.11 48.79 -10.96
N SER A 199 -5.83 49.06 -10.69
CA SER A 199 -4.73 48.95 -11.65
C SER A 199 -4.20 47.51 -11.73
N ALA A 200 -4.18 46.80 -10.61
CA ALA A 200 -3.76 45.40 -10.52
C ALA A 200 -4.95 44.47 -10.40
N LYS A 201 -4.92 43.36 -11.16
CA LYS A 201 -5.95 42.29 -11.10
C LYS A 201 -5.37 41.00 -10.62
N SER A 202 -6.22 40.19 -10.01
CA SER A 202 -5.93 38.82 -9.55
C SER A 202 -7.15 37.92 -9.73
N ASN A 203 -6.92 36.63 -9.81
CA ASN A 203 -7.97 35.64 -9.70
C ASN A 203 -8.38 35.35 -8.27
N SER A 204 -7.74 35.96 -7.25
CA SER A 204 -7.99 35.67 -5.84
C SER A 204 -7.85 36.91 -4.95
N LEU A 205 -8.73 36.99 -3.92
CA LEU A 205 -8.58 37.86 -2.77
C LEU A 205 -8.30 37.00 -1.54
N GLY A 206 -7.24 37.29 -0.81
CA GLY A 206 -6.80 36.52 0.37
C GLY A 206 -6.74 37.37 1.65
N LEU A 207 -6.88 36.71 2.79
CA LEU A 207 -6.85 37.28 4.12
C LEU A 207 -6.20 36.31 5.09
N SER A 208 -5.18 36.74 5.82
CA SER A 208 -4.61 36.03 6.96
C SER A 208 -5.46 36.25 8.21
N LEU A 209 -5.53 35.25 9.08
CA LEU A 209 -6.39 35.22 10.25
C LEU A 209 -5.57 34.95 11.51
N GLU A 210 -5.73 35.84 12.52
CA GLU A 210 -5.09 35.70 13.82
C GLU A 210 -6.14 35.66 14.94
N ASN A 211 -5.98 34.76 15.89
CA ASN A 211 -6.86 34.60 17.06
C ASN A 211 -8.35 34.43 16.69
N VAL A 212 -8.62 33.73 15.57
CA VAL A 212 -9.98 33.41 15.15
C VAL A 212 -10.37 32.07 15.75
N ASP A 213 -11.36 32.05 16.63
CA ASP A 213 -11.98 30.86 17.22
C ASP A 213 -13.45 30.82 16.84
N ILE A 214 -13.90 29.71 16.31
CA ILE A 214 -15.28 29.44 15.85
C ILE A 214 -15.85 28.17 16.47
N SER A 215 -15.22 27.63 17.52
CA SER A 215 -15.56 26.33 18.10
C SER A 215 -16.98 26.24 18.66
N ALA A 216 -17.58 27.35 19.07
CA ALA A 216 -18.87 27.39 19.75
C ALA A 216 -20.08 27.13 18.80
N ASP A 217 -20.07 27.73 17.60
CA ASP A 217 -21.20 27.69 16.66
C ASP A 217 -20.80 27.32 15.22
N HIS A 218 -19.49 27.18 14.98
CA HIS A 218 -18.89 26.95 13.66
C HIS A 218 -19.19 28.06 12.64
N ILE A 219 -19.55 29.24 13.07
CA ILE A 219 -19.78 30.38 12.21
C ILE A 219 -18.51 31.22 12.08
N PHE A 220 -18.02 31.29 10.85
CA PHE A 220 -16.85 32.04 10.46
C PHE A 220 -17.27 33.33 9.74
N THR A 221 -16.80 34.46 10.22
CA THR A 221 -17.03 35.77 9.62
C THR A 221 -15.70 36.45 9.30
N ALA A 222 -15.50 36.80 8.03
CA ALA A 222 -14.30 37.51 7.58
C ALA A 222 -14.68 38.63 6.62
N TYR A 223 -13.80 39.63 6.52
CA TYR A 223 -13.98 40.78 5.66
C TYR A 223 -12.77 40.96 4.74
N LEU A 224 -12.99 40.88 3.45
CA LEU A 224 -11.98 41.16 2.41
C LEU A 224 -12.20 42.57 1.90
N MET A 225 -11.17 43.42 1.87
CA MET A 225 -11.25 44.74 1.24
C MET A 225 -11.38 44.61 -0.27
N SER A 226 -12.17 45.49 -0.88
CA SER A 226 -12.33 45.59 -2.32
C SER A 226 -12.02 47.01 -2.82
N SER A 227 -11.68 47.11 -4.11
CA SER A 227 -11.33 48.34 -4.79
C SER A 227 -12.48 49.36 -4.77
N TRP A 228 -12.18 50.65 -4.93
CA TRP A 228 -13.17 51.68 -5.28
C TRP A 228 -13.66 51.56 -6.73
N LYS A 229 -12.96 50.76 -7.58
CA LYS A 229 -13.39 50.44 -8.94
C LYS A 229 -14.36 49.30 -8.95
N GLU A 230 -15.46 49.45 -9.63
CA GLU A 230 -16.49 48.44 -9.75
C GLU A 230 -16.01 47.21 -10.51
N VAL A 231 -16.30 46.02 -9.94
CA VAL A 231 -16.11 44.71 -10.58
C VAL A 231 -17.46 44.07 -10.82
N SER A 232 -17.78 43.82 -12.08
CA SER A 232 -19.00 43.10 -12.45
C SER A 232 -18.72 41.62 -12.58
N ILE A 233 -19.28 40.81 -11.68
CA ILE A 233 -19.23 39.35 -11.71
C ILE A 233 -20.50 38.83 -12.37
N LYS A 234 -20.37 38.22 -13.54
CA LYS A 234 -21.52 37.74 -14.33
C LYS A 234 -22.17 36.50 -13.69
N ALA A 235 -23.49 36.36 -13.92
CA ALA A 235 -24.21 35.14 -13.58
C ALA A 235 -23.53 33.92 -14.24
N GLY A 236 -23.45 32.81 -13.51
CA GLY A 236 -22.74 31.61 -13.95
C GLY A 236 -21.24 31.58 -13.61
N THR A 237 -20.63 32.70 -13.20
CA THR A 237 -19.23 32.70 -12.76
C THR A 237 -19.08 31.78 -11.58
N LYS A 238 -18.09 30.85 -11.65
CA LYS A 238 -17.74 29.95 -10.58
C LYS A 238 -16.73 30.63 -9.65
N LEU A 239 -17.09 30.70 -8.39
CA LEU A 239 -16.20 31.14 -7.33
C LEU A 239 -15.84 29.98 -6.41
N THR A 240 -14.66 30.00 -5.83
CA THR A 240 -14.20 29.03 -4.86
C THR A 240 -13.72 29.74 -3.60
N LEU A 241 -14.33 29.43 -2.46
CA LEU A 241 -13.86 29.83 -1.16
C LEU A 241 -12.97 28.73 -0.59
N THR A 242 -11.73 29.09 -0.24
CA THR A 242 -10.78 28.20 0.43
C THR A 242 -10.52 28.69 1.84
N VAL A 243 -10.59 27.81 2.81
CA VAL A 243 -10.26 28.10 4.23
C VAL A 243 -9.18 27.14 4.66
N LYS A 244 -8.06 27.68 5.17
CA LYS A 244 -6.98 26.90 5.77
C LYS A 244 -7.03 27.06 7.28
N ALA A 245 -6.94 25.95 7.99
CA ALA A 245 -6.78 25.89 9.43
C ALA A 245 -5.61 24.99 9.76
N GLU A 246 -5.26 24.85 11.05
CA GLU A 246 -4.16 23.98 11.45
C GLU A 246 -4.39 22.53 10.98
N GLY A 247 -3.51 22.06 10.12
CA GLY A 247 -3.55 20.70 9.53
C GLY A 247 -4.75 20.41 8.63
N VAL A 248 -5.58 21.39 8.24
CA VAL A 248 -6.69 21.18 7.31
C VAL A 248 -6.87 22.34 6.36
N SER A 249 -7.07 22.04 5.08
CA SER A 249 -7.52 22.99 4.08
C SER A 249 -8.81 22.48 3.45
N ILE A 250 -9.82 23.33 3.39
CA ILE A 250 -11.11 22.99 2.81
C ILE A 250 -11.50 24.02 1.77
N LYS A 251 -12.26 23.60 0.75
CA LYS A 251 -12.77 24.48 -0.30
C LYS A 251 -14.24 24.20 -0.60
N LYS A 252 -14.94 25.24 -0.97
CA LYS A 252 -16.31 25.16 -1.48
C LYS A 252 -16.44 25.98 -2.74
N SER A 253 -16.83 25.34 -3.83
CA SER A 253 -17.11 26.02 -5.10
C SER A 253 -18.62 26.25 -5.23
N PHE A 254 -18.99 27.45 -5.72
CA PHE A 254 -20.37 27.82 -5.96
C PHE A 254 -20.44 28.74 -7.19
N SER A 255 -21.56 28.75 -7.87
CA SER A 255 -21.79 29.64 -8.99
C SER A 255 -22.69 30.81 -8.60
N ILE A 256 -22.35 31.99 -9.06
CA ILE A 256 -23.15 33.20 -8.90
C ILE A 256 -24.45 33.06 -9.69
N LYS A 257 -25.61 33.13 -9.03
CA LYS A 257 -26.93 32.96 -9.70
C LYS A 257 -27.31 34.18 -10.51
N ASN A 258 -27.07 35.37 -9.97
CA ASN A 258 -27.36 36.65 -10.64
C ASN A 258 -26.08 37.46 -10.72
N SER A 259 -25.90 38.26 -11.78
CA SER A 259 -24.77 39.20 -11.88
C SER A 259 -24.68 40.10 -10.66
N VAL A 260 -23.49 40.24 -10.10
CA VAL A 260 -23.21 41.01 -8.89
C VAL A 260 -22.12 42.02 -9.22
N ASN A 261 -22.31 43.29 -8.79
CA ASN A 261 -21.28 44.32 -8.89
C ASN A 261 -20.64 44.52 -7.51
N LEU A 262 -19.35 44.21 -7.40
CA LEU A 262 -18.53 44.62 -6.26
C LEU A 262 -18.13 46.08 -6.49
N ALA A 263 -18.83 47.01 -5.89
CA ALA A 263 -18.59 48.44 -6.06
C ALA A 263 -17.92 49.04 -4.81
N GLY A 264 -17.14 50.06 -5.01
CA GLY A 264 -16.60 50.90 -3.93
C GLY A 264 -17.72 51.50 -3.08
N GLY A 265 -17.46 51.70 -1.81
CA GLY A 265 -18.43 52.21 -0.86
C GLY A 265 -19.52 51.19 -0.47
N HIS A 266 -19.43 49.96 -0.89
CA HIS A 266 -20.46 48.95 -0.62
C HIS A 266 -19.90 47.74 0.17
N LEU A 267 -20.73 47.12 1.00
CA LEU A 267 -20.48 45.85 1.65
C LEU A 267 -21.22 44.75 0.85
N ASN A 268 -20.50 43.81 0.27
CA ASN A 268 -21.05 42.65 -0.40
C ASN A 268 -20.99 41.45 0.52
N ILE A 269 -22.06 40.62 0.63
CA ILE A 269 -22.13 39.51 1.54
C ILE A 269 -22.16 38.20 0.76
N ILE A 270 -21.28 37.25 1.12
CA ILE A 270 -21.28 35.87 0.66
C ILE A 270 -21.63 35.01 1.86
N GLN A 271 -22.77 34.31 1.79
CA GLN A 271 -23.23 33.40 2.83
C GLN A 271 -23.17 31.95 2.32
N LEU A 272 -22.51 31.07 3.08
CA LEU A 272 -22.37 29.64 2.74
C LEU A 272 -22.69 28.75 3.94
N ASN A 273 -23.36 27.63 3.69
CA ASN A 273 -23.69 26.61 4.70
C ASN A 273 -22.55 25.58 4.88
N ALA A 274 -22.69 24.71 5.90
CA ALA A 274 -21.69 23.70 6.25
C ALA A 274 -21.59 22.53 5.25
N GLU A 275 -22.53 22.40 4.32
CA GLU A 275 -22.57 21.26 3.38
C GLU A 275 -21.61 21.45 2.20
N ASN A 276 -21.18 20.32 1.62
CA ASN A 276 -20.41 20.27 0.38
C ASN A 276 -19.04 20.98 0.42
N TRP A 277 -18.37 20.92 1.58
CA TRP A 277 -16.97 21.28 1.67
C TRP A 277 -16.07 20.10 1.28
N ASN A 278 -15.06 20.34 0.48
CA ASN A 278 -14.08 19.34 0.08
C ASN A 278 -12.74 19.62 0.78
N THR A 279 -12.13 18.59 1.37
CA THR A 279 -10.75 18.68 1.88
C THR A 279 -9.78 18.91 0.73
N VAL A 280 -8.83 19.80 0.89
CA VAL A 280 -7.71 20.07 -0.04
C VAL A 280 -6.46 19.49 0.61
N LEU A 281 -5.84 18.53 -0.05
CA LEU A 281 -4.58 17.94 0.42
C LEU A 281 -3.43 18.95 0.30
N GLU A 282 -2.52 18.93 1.26
CA GLU A 282 -1.26 19.67 1.17
C GLU A 282 -0.31 19.01 0.17
N GLY A 283 0.39 19.81 -0.65
CA GLY A 283 1.26 19.35 -1.72
C GLY A 283 0.62 19.46 -3.09
N ALA A 284 1.39 19.14 -4.12
CA ALA A 284 0.96 19.20 -5.52
C ALA A 284 0.56 17.82 -6.09
N GLY A 285 0.81 16.72 -5.35
CA GLY A 285 0.56 15.35 -5.81
C GLY A 285 1.55 14.87 -6.86
N THR A 286 2.71 15.52 -6.95
CA THR A 286 3.83 15.17 -7.83
C THR A 286 4.89 14.39 -7.06
N GLU A 287 5.85 13.80 -7.76
CA GLU A 287 6.97 13.09 -7.13
C GLU A 287 7.81 14.00 -6.23
N SER A 288 8.06 15.24 -6.64
CA SER A 288 8.85 16.22 -5.88
C SER A 288 8.06 16.89 -4.74
N ASP A 289 6.73 16.92 -4.82
CA ASP A 289 5.83 17.50 -3.80
C ASP A 289 4.56 16.64 -3.67
N PRO A 290 4.66 15.45 -3.03
CA PRO A 290 3.53 14.53 -2.86
C PRO A 290 2.45 15.13 -1.95
N TYR A 291 1.20 14.71 -2.13
CA TYR A 291 0.14 15.03 -1.19
C TYR A 291 0.46 14.42 0.19
N ARG A 292 0.44 15.27 1.22
CA ARG A 292 0.72 14.90 2.61
C ARG A 292 -0.55 14.42 3.28
N LEU A 293 -0.48 13.26 3.91
CA LEU A 293 -1.61 12.63 4.60
C LEU A 293 -1.29 12.56 6.09
N SER A 294 -1.96 13.36 6.89
CA SER A 294 -1.70 13.50 8.32
C SER A 294 -2.86 13.02 9.20
N ALA A 295 -4.05 12.85 8.64
CA ALA A 295 -5.25 12.46 9.37
C ALA A 295 -6.25 11.70 8.47
N THR A 296 -7.25 11.08 9.08
CA THR A 296 -8.30 10.31 8.41
C THR A 296 -9.03 11.10 7.32
N ARG A 297 -9.26 12.39 7.52
CA ARG A 297 -9.89 13.27 6.51
C ARG A 297 -9.06 13.40 5.23
N ASP A 298 -7.74 13.33 5.34
CA ASP A 298 -6.84 13.43 4.19
C ASP A 298 -6.92 12.14 3.35
N LEU A 299 -7.05 10.98 4.01
CA LEU A 299 -7.31 9.71 3.33
C LEU A 299 -8.62 9.77 2.54
N LEU A 300 -9.69 10.32 3.12
CA LEU A 300 -10.98 10.48 2.45
C LEU A 300 -10.90 11.42 1.24
N ALA A 301 -9.97 12.37 1.25
CA ALA A 301 -9.75 13.29 0.13
C ALA A 301 -8.91 12.71 -1.01
N MET A 302 -8.19 11.61 -0.80
CA MET A 302 -7.31 11.00 -1.81
C MET A 302 -8.05 10.72 -3.12
N LYS A 303 -9.26 10.15 -3.05
CA LYS A 303 -10.04 9.77 -4.23
C LYS A 303 -10.37 10.94 -5.15
N ALA A 304 -10.64 12.10 -4.58
CA ALA A 304 -10.92 13.34 -5.32
C ALA A 304 -9.65 13.97 -5.93
N ALA A 305 -8.47 13.62 -5.41
CA ALA A 305 -7.19 14.10 -5.90
C ALA A 305 -6.63 13.27 -7.08
N LEU A 306 -7.19 12.09 -7.33
CA LEU A 306 -6.73 11.22 -8.42
C LEU A 306 -7.16 11.77 -9.79
N VAL A 307 -6.21 11.79 -10.71
CA VAL A 307 -6.44 12.26 -12.09
C VAL A 307 -6.23 11.12 -13.06
N LYS A 308 -7.23 10.89 -13.92
CA LYS A 308 -7.17 9.83 -14.92
C LYS A 308 -5.97 10.00 -15.86
N GLY A 309 -5.23 8.92 -16.09
CA GLY A 309 -4.04 8.89 -16.95
C GLY A 309 -2.80 9.51 -16.34
N GLN A 310 -2.81 9.88 -15.06
CA GLN A 310 -1.67 10.47 -14.37
C GLN A 310 -1.28 9.64 -13.15
N MET A 311 0.01 9.72 -12.77
CA MET A 311 0.50 9.25 -11.48
C MET A 311 0.25 10.33 -10.43
N THR A 312 -0.39 9.95 -9.33
CA THR A 312 -0.60 10.82 -8.17
C THR A 312 0.19 10.29 -6.98
N TYR A 313 0.97 11.16 -6.38
CA TYR A 313 1.89 10.81 -5.30
C TYR A 313 1.32 11.23 -3.95
N PHE A 314 1.31 10.30 -3.00
CA PHE A 314 0.86 10.50 -1.63
C PHE A 314 1.94 10.07 -0.65
N LYS A 315 2.05 10.77 0.47
CA LYS A 315 2.96 10.44 1.56
C LYS A 315 2.27 10.54 2.91
N LEU A 316 2.34 9.47 3.71
CA LEU A 316 1.93 9.50 5.11
C LEU A 316 2.93 10.32 5.92
N MET A 317 2.40 11.17 6.77
CA MET A 317 3.19 12.02 7.67
C MET A 317 3.10 11.57 9.12
N ASN A 318 2.08 10.79 9.47
CA ASN A 318 1.81 10.26 10.80
C ASN A 318 1.12 8.90 10.70
N ASP A 319 1.08 8.18 11.81
CA ASP A 319 0.15 7.05 11.99
C ASP A 319 -1.29 7.57 11.91
N ILE A 320 -2.14 6.87 11.17
CA ILE A 320 -3.56 7.23 11.03
C ILE A 320 -4.43 6.06 11.47
N ASP A 321 -5.32 6.31 12.43
CA ASP A 321 -6.37 5.38 12.81
C ASP A 321 -7.62 5.60 11.95
N MET A 322 -8.02 4.57 11.22
CA MET A 322 -9.17 4.56 10.33
C MET A 322 -10.44 4.03 11.00
N SER A 323 -10.44 3.80 12.32
CA SER A 323 -11.59 3.22 13.06
C SER A 323 -12.88 4.03 12.94
N SER A 324 -12.77 5.34 12.70
CA SER A 324 -13.91 6.24 12.45
C SER A 324 -14.56 6.04 11.07
N ILE A 325 -13.91 5.32 10.16
CA ILE A 325 -14.47 4.97 8.85
C ILE A 325 -15.14 3.60 8.97
N GLU A 326 -16.47 3.57 8.97
CA GLU A 326 -17.21 2.32 9.09
C GLU A 326 -16.94 1.36 7.93
N ASN A 327 -16.81 1.88 6.71
CA ASN A 327 -16.52 1.11 5.52
C ASN A 327 -15.71 1.94 4.52
N TRP A 328 -14.46 1.57 4.29
CA TRP A 328 -13.58 2.20 3.32
C TRP A 328 -14.01 1.87 1.88
N ASP A 329 -14.24 2.90 1.08
CA ASP A 329 -14.49 2.78 -0.36
C ASP A 329 -13.13 2.79 -1.10
N PRO A 330 -12.74 1.69 -1.76
CA PRO A 330 -11.45 1.61 -2.44
C PRO A 330 -11.22 2.75 -3.42
N LEU A 331 -9.97 3.22 -3.52
CA LEU A 331 -9.63 4.40 -4.32
C LEU A 331 -9.89 4.20 -5.82
N ASN A 332 -9.63 3.00 -6.33
CA ASN A 332 -9.73 2.64 -7.75
C ASN A 332 -10.56 1.34 -7.94
N PRO A 333 -11.88 1.37 -7.72
CA PRO A 333 -12.71 0.16 -7.65
C PRO A 333 -13.20 -0.35 -9.00
N LYS A 334 -13.00 0.39 -10.12
CA LYS A 334 -13.62 0.08 -11.43
C LYS A 334 -12.69 0.33 -12.60
N ASP A 335 -12.92 -0.39 -13.69
CA ASP A 335 -12.39 -0.13 -15.01
C ASP A 335 -12.99 1.19 -15.62
N PRO A 336 -12.21 2.00 -16.33
CA PRO A 336 -10.79 1.78 -16.64
C PRO A 336 -9.90 2.12 -15.43
N TYR A 337 -9.04 1.16 -15.06
CA TYR A 337 -8.06 1.26 -13.97
C TYR A 337 -6.92 2.24 -14.33
N ASP A 338 -7.26 3.47 -14.62
CA ASP A 338 -6.36 4.47 -15.20
C ASP A 338 -5.93 5.53 -14.18
N LEU A 339 -6.06 5.20 -12.91
CA LEU A 339 -5.66 6.04 -11.80
C LEU A 339 -4.33 5.52 -11.24
N GLY A 340 -3.24 6.16 -11.63
CA GLY A 340 -1.90 5.82 -11.13
C GLY A 340 -1.69 6.33 -9.71
N ILE A 341 -1.17 5.49 -8.82
CA ILE A 341 -0.98 5.83 -7.41
C ILE A 341 0.43 5.45 -6.98
N VAL A 342 1.16 6.41 -6.41
CA VAL A 342 2.39 6.16 -5.66
C VAL A 342 2.13 6.54 -4.21
N PHE A 343 2.15 5.55 -3.33
CA PHE A 343 1.87 5.70 -1.91
C PHE A 343 3.12 5.38 -1.08
N ASP A 344 3.73 6.41 -0.52
CA ASP A 344 4.84 6.31 0.44
C ASP A 344 4.27 6.34 1.86
N GLY A 345 4.38 5.23 2.57
CA GLY A 345 3.97 5.16 3.97
C GLY A 345 4.87 5.91 4.94
N GLY A 346 6.09 6.31 4.53
CA GLY A 346 7.03 7.01 5.40
C GLY A 346 7.41 6.24 6.68
N GLY A 347 7.18 4.93 6.72
CA GLY A 347 7.34 4.08 7.91
C GLY A 347 6.16 4.13 8.89
N HIS A 348 5.11 4.88 8.57
CA HIS A 348 3.91 5.05 9.40
C HIS A 348 2.86 3.95 9.19
N SER A 349 1.87 3.93 10.09
CA SER A 349 0.81 2.92 10.12
C SER A 349 -0.55 3.47 9.69
N LEU A 350 -1.28 2.66 8.93
CA LEU A 350 -2.74 2.76 8.76
C LEU A 350 -3.39 1.67 9.62
N LYS A 351 -4.16 2.06 10.63
CA LYS A 351 -4.75 1.15 11.61
C LYS A 351 -6.25 1.00 11.39
N ASN A 352 -6.80 -0.18 11.68
CA ASN A 352 -8.23 -0.46 11.67
C ASN A 352 -8.93 -0.20 10.32
N LEU A 353 -8.24 -0.46 9.20
CA LEU A 353 -8.86 -0.40 7.88
C LEU A 353 -10.03 -1.40 7.79
N LYS A 354 -11.22 -0.94 7.46
CA LYS A 354 -12.40 -1.79 7.18
C LYS A 354 -12.86 -1.57 5.74
N SER A 355 -12.89 -2.63 4.93
CA SER A 355 -13.41 -2.58 3.55
C SER A 355 -14.29 -3.80 3.29
N LYS A 356 -15.62 -3.59 3.18
CA LYS A 356 -16.61 -4.67 3.17
C LYS A 356 -17.59 -4.54 2.01
N GLY A 357 -17.84 -5.66 1.33
CA GLY A 357 -18.89 -5.78 0.33
C GLY A 357 -18.66 -5.03 -0.97
N GLN A 358 -17.44 -4.50 -1.18
CA GLN A 358 -17.07 -3.75 -2.37
C GLN A 358 -16.54 -4.68 -3.46
N VAL A 359 -16.59 -4.23 -4.70
CA VAL A 359 -15.79 -4.80 -5.78
C VAL A 359 -14.32 -4.50 -5.45
N TYR A 360 -13.47 -5.54 -5.36
CA TYR A 360 -12.07 -5.42 -4.94
C TYR A 360 -11.89 -4.82 -3.54
N SER A 361 -12.62 -5.34 -2.54
CA SER A 361 -12.48 -4.91 -1.14
C SER A 361 -11.02 -4.89 -0.72
N SER A 362 -10.49 -3.71 -0.37
CA SER A 362 -9.08 -3.43 -0.09
C SER A 362 -8.86 -1.93 0.15
N PHE A 363 -7.63 -1.50 0.35
CA PHE A 363 -7.31 -0.07 0.42
C PHE A 363 -7.38 0.61 -0.95
N PHE A 364 -6.71 0.07 -1.97
CA PHE A 364 -6.67 0.71 -3.29
C PHE A 364 -7.77 0.23 -4.26
N GLY A 365 -8.29 -1.00 -4.11
CA GLY A 365 -9.10 -1.66 -5.12
C GLY A 365 -8.22 -2.30 -6.18
N VAL A 366 -7.75 -1.52 -7.12
CA VAL A 366 -6.71 -1.90 -8.09
C VAL A 366 -5.51 -0.97 -7.91
N LEU A 367 -4.37 -1.52 -7.54
CA LEU A 367 -3.13 -0.76 -7.46
C LEU A 367 -2.45 -0.75 -8.83
N TYR A 368 -2.28 0.45 -9.38
CA TYR A 368 -1.40 0.74 -10.50
C TYR A 368 -0.36 1.77 -10.02
N GLY A 369 0.92 1.41 -10.04
CA GLY A 369 2.04 2.24 -9.54
C GLY A 369 2.73 1.62 -8.33
N LYS A 370 2.79 2.29 -7.19
CA LYS A 370 3.60 1.82 -6.05
C LYS A 370 2.90 1.98 -4.71
N CYS A 371 3.12 1.01 -3.81
CA CYS A 371 2.80 1.11 -2.39
C CYS A 371 4.00 0.58 -1.60
N TYR A 372 4.60 1.42 -0.77
CA TYR A 372 5.81 1.03 -0.06
C TYR A 372 5.98 1.70 1.30
N ASN A 373 6.83 1.07 2.13
CA ASN A 373 7.23 1.58 3.44
C ASN A 373 6.04 1.97 4.32
N VAL A 374 5.04 1.09 4.42
CA VAL A 374 3.79 1.31 5.17
C VAL A 374 3.41 0.10 6.01
N LYS A 375 2.77 0.34 7.16
CA LYS A 375 2.20 -0.70 8.01
C LYS A 375 0.68 -0.63 7.98
N PHE A 376 0.03 -1.72 7.58
CA PHE A 376 -1.41 -1.91 7.76
C PHE A 376 -1.63 -2.76 9.01
N VAL A 377 -2.28 -2.20 10.01
CA VAL A 377 -2.46 -2.85 11.31
C VAL A 377 -3.93 -3.10 11.56
N ASP A 378 -4.26 -4.35 11.89
CA ASP A 378 -5.62 -4.80 12.23
C ASP A 378 -6.66 -4.48 11.15
N ALA A 379 -6.32 -4.77 9.88
CA ALA A 379 -7.23 -4.59 8.76
C ALA A 379 -8.35 -5.64 8.76
N GLU A 380 -9.56 -5.24 8.41
CA GLU A 380 -10.72 -6.12 8.23
C GLU A 380 -11.24 -5.99 6.80
N ILE A 381 -10.97 -6.99 5.97
CA ILE A 381 -11.38 -7.02 4.57
C ILE A 381 -12.42 -8.11 4.36
N VAL A 382 -13.60 -7.75 3.85
CA VAL A 382 -14.67 -8.70 3.55
C VAL A 382 -15.13 -8.54 2.10
N SER A 383 -14.81 -9.52 1.27
CA SER A 383 -15.24 -9.53 -0.13
C SER A 383 -16.57 -10.28 -0.31
N ALA A 384 -17.53 -9.68 -1.02
CA ALA A 384 -18.83 -10.30 -1.33
C ALA A 384 -18.99 -10.69 -2.81
N SER A 385 -17.98 -10.41 -3.66
CA SER A 385 -18.10 -10.58 -5.11
C SER A 385 -17.09 -11.60 -5.65
N LYS A 386 -17.29 -12.03 -6.92
CA LYS A 386 -16.34 -12.89 -7.66
C LYS A 386 -15.00 -12.21 -7.99
N SER A 387 -14.68 -11.11 -7.36
CA SER A 387 -13.45 -10.34 -7.56
C SER A 387 -12.44 -10.67 -6.47
N GLY A 388 -11.17 -10.34 -6.69
CA GLY A 388 -10.12 -10.54 -5.71
C GLY A 388 -10.26 -9.64 -4.48
N ALA A 389 -9.71 -10.06 -3.35
CA ALA A 389 -9.61 -9.28 -2.12
C ALA A 389 -8.24 -9.43 -1.46
N GLY A 390 -7.77 -8.35 -0.84
CA GLY A 390 -6.54 -8.27 -0.05
C GLY A 390 -6.40 -6.90 0.60
N ILE A 391 -5.48 -6.73 1.52
CA ILE A 391 -5.32 -5.44 2.23
C ILE A 391 -4.95 -4.31 1.24
N ILE A 392 -4.02 -4.55 0.33
CA ILE A 392 -3.56 -3.57 -0.67
C ILE A 392 -4.56 -3.45 -1.81
N GLY A 393 -4.89 -4.57 -2.46
CA GLY A 393 -5.72 -4.54 -3.65
C GLY A 393 -6.50 -5.83 -3.90
N GLY A 394 -7.65 -5.71 -4.56
CA GLY A 394 -8.25 -6.84 -5.26
C GLY A 394 -7.38 -7.27 -6.43
N TYR A 395 -6.69 -6.29 -7.04
CA TYR A 395 -5.61 -6.47 -7.99
C TYR A 395 -4.38 -5.65 -7.60
N ILE A 396 -3.20 -6.25 -7.67
CA ILE A 396 -1.89 -5.60 -7.64
C ILE A 396 -1.33 -5.68 -9.06
N GLY A 397 -1.33 -4.54 -9.77
CA GLY A 397 -1.06 -4.48 -11.20
C GLY A 397 -2.19 -5.05 -12.07
N THR A 398 -2.20 -4.67 -13.33
CA THR A 398 -3.12 -5.20 -14.37
C THR A 398 -2.39 -5.20 -15.72
N GLY A 399 -3.01 -5.71 -16.80
CA GLY A 399 -2.40 -5.71 -18.12
C GLY A 399 -2.01 -4.32 -18.62
N GLY A 400 -0.71 -4.10 -18.86
CA GLY A 400 -0.12 -2.84 -19.27
C GLY A 400 -0.02 -1.77 -18.17
N LYS A 401 -0.26 -2.12 -16.89
CA LYS A 401 -0.22 -1.20 -15.75
C LYS A 401 0.44 -1.89 -14.55
N PRO A 402 1.77 -1.88 -14.51
CA PRO A 402 2.53 -2.59 -13.48
C PRO A 402 2.37 -1.97 -12.10
N ALA A 403 2.58 -2.79 -11.07
CA ALA A 403 2.59 -2.35 -9.69
C ALA A 403 3.78 -2.89 -8.91
N ILE A 404 4.23 -2.11 -7.93
CA ILE A 404 5.27 -2.50 -6.98
C ILE A 404 4.71 -2.36 -5.56
N VAL A 405 4.84 -3.43 -4.79
CA VAL A 405 4.55 -3.44 -3.35
C VAL A 405 5.81 -3.85 -2.64
N SER A 406 6.38 -2.97 -1.84
CA SER A 406 7.64 -3.24 -1.14
C SER A 406 7.67 -2.69 0.28
N GLU A 407 8.39 -3.39 1.16
CA GLU A 407 8.56 -2.94 2.55
C GLU A 407 7.21 -2.68 3.26
N VAL A 408 6.24 -3.56 3.01
CA VAL A 408 4.91 -3.50 3.61
C VAL A 408 4.83 -4.49 4.77
N GLU A 409 4.42 -3.99 5.94
CA GLU A 409 3.97 -4.83 7.04
C GLU A 409 2.44 -4.84 7.05
N ALA A 410 1.83 -6.02 7.11
CA ALA A 410 0.37 -6.11 7.10
C ALA A 410 -0.15 -7.12 8.12
N SER A 411 -1.17 -6.72 8.89
CA SER A 411 -1.90 -7.60 9.80
C SER A 411 -3.40 -7.41 9.68
N GLY A 412 -4.16 -8.48 9.97
CA GLY A 412 -5.62 -8.40 9.94
C GLY A 412 -6.33 -9.68 9.51
N ILE A 413 -7.59 -9.54 9.16
CA ILE A 413 -8.48 -10.62 8.74
C ILE A 413 -9.02 -10.32 7.35
N ILE A 414 -8.87 -11.26 6.44
CA ILE A 414 -9.41 -11.19 5.09
C ILE A 414 -10.39 -12.35 4.90
N THR A 415 -11.66 -12.03 4.73
CA THR A 415 -12.73 -13.01 4.53
C THR A 415 -13.40 -12.82 3.18
N CYS A 416 -13.64 -13.94 2.51
CA CYS A 416 -14.38 -13.97 1.26
C CYS A 416 -15.74 -14.63 1.47
N ASN A 417 -16.82 -13.98 1.06
CA ASN A 417 -18.19 -14.49 1.18
C ASN A 417 -18.81 -14.91 -0.17
N GLY A 418 -17.98 -15.08 -1.21
CA GLY A 418 -18.44 -15.44 -2.56
C GLY A 418 -17.69 -16.63 -3.15
N LYS A 419 -18.29 -17.28 -4.18
CA LYS A 419 -17.69 -18.38 -4.93
C LYS A 419 -16.76 -17.86 -6.03
N GLY A 420 -15.73 -18.63 -6.38
CA GLY A 420 -14.84 -18.34 -7.50
C GLY A 420 -13.93 -17.14 -7.25
N GLN A 421 -13.38 -17.01 -6.05
CA GLN A 421 -12.60 -15.83 -5.65
C GLN A 421 -11.14 -16.14 -5.40
N SER A 422 -10.32 -15.11 -5.66
CA SER A 422 -8.92 -15.08 -5.28
C SER A 422 -8.75 -14.17 -4.06
N VAL A 423 -8.28 -14.71 -2.96
CA VAL A 423 -8.11 -13.98 -1.70
C VAL A 423 -6.66 -14.10 -1.26
N GLY A 424 -6.03 -12.98 -0.97
CA GLY A 424 -4.65 -12.96 -0.48
C GLY A 424 -4.44 -11.93 0.60
N GLY A 425 -3.40 -12.11 1.39
CA GLY A 425 -3.08 -11.17 2.47
C GLY A 425 -2.85 -9.75 1.96
N LEU A 426 -2.07 -9.59 0.90
CA LEU A 426 -1.85 -8.29 0.26
C LEU A 426 -2.77 -8.08 -0.94
N GLY A 427 -2.93 -9.09 -1.80
CA GLY A 427 -3.72 -8.95 -3.00
C GLY A 427 -4.55 -10.18 -3.36
N GLY A 428 -5.75 -9.98 -3.90
CA GLY A 428 -6.53 -11.07 -4.48
C GLY A 428 -5.81 -11.65 -5.69
N ASN A 429 -5.45 -10.81 -6.64
CA ASN A 429 -4.73 -11.13 -7.87
C ASN A 429 -3.47 -10.26 -8.00
N ALA A 430 -2.39 -10.83 -8.52
CA ALA A 430 -1.19 -10.10 -8.91
C ALA A 430 -0.94 -10.30 -10.41
N ARG A 431 -0.73 -9.20 -11.16
CA ARG A 431 -0.43 -9.22 -12.59
C ARG A 431 0.51 -8.08 -12.92
N GLU A 432 1.60 -8.37 -13.67
CA GLU A 432 2.65 -7.38 -13.92
C GLU A 432 3.07 -6.68 -12.61
N ALA A 433 3.41 -7.49 -11.60
CA ALA A 433 3.58 -7.02 -10.24
C ALA A 433 4.89 -7.49 -9.63
N THR A 434 5.55 -6.59 -8.90
CA THR A 434 6.64 -6.95 -7.99
C THR A 434 6.19 -6.78 -6.56
N ILE A 435 6.25 -7.85 -5.77
CA ILE A 435 5.93 -7.84 -4.34
C ILE A 435 7.17 -8.32 -3.59
N GLU A 436 7.78 -7.45 -2.81
CA GLU A 436 9.07 -7.75 -2.20
C GLU A 436 9.25 -7.17 -0.80
N ASN A 437 10.04 -7.87 0.01
CA ASN A 437 10.43 -7.42 1.36
C ASN A 437 9.20 -7.12 2.24
N CYS A 438 8.12 -7.91 2.09
CA CYS A 438 6.88 -7.72 2.84
C CYS A 438 6.75 -8.72 3.99
N THR A 439 6.22 -8.26 5.12
CA THR A 439 5.87 -9.11 6.26
C THR A 439 4.36 -9.11 6.46
N VAL A 440 3.75 -10.29 6.37
CA VAL A 440 2.30 -10.44 6.39
C VAL A 440 1.89 -11.39 7.51
N ASN A 441 1.12 -10.90 8.47
CA ASN A 441 0.58 -11.66 9.59
C ASN A 441 -0.95 -11.58 9.57
N VAL A 442 -1.58 -12.41 8.76
CA VAL A 442 -3.01 -12.32 8.46
C VAL A 442 -3.73 -13.65 8.62
N ASN A 443 -5.02 -13.55 8.88
CA ASN A 443 -5.93 -14.68 8.75
C ASN A 443 -6.74 -14.50 7.46
N VAL A 444 -6.37 -15.24 6.42
CA VAL A 444 -7.06 -15.31 5.14
C VAL A 444 -8.04 -16.48 5.17
N SER A 445 -9.33 -16.22 5.05
CA SER A 445 -10.37 -17.26 5.04
C SER A 445 -11.28 -17.14 3.82
N ASN A 446 -11.42 -18.25 3.09
CA ASN A 446 -12.39 -18.40 2.02
C ASN A 446 -13.37 -19.51 2.40
N PRO A 447 -14.53 -19.18 3.05
CA PRO A 447 -15.46 -20.14 3.58
C PRO A 447 -16.39 -20.76 2.53
N MET A 448 -16.37 -20.32 1.29
CA MET A 448 -17.32 -20.77 0.27
C MET A 448 -16.76 -21.94 -0.52
N GLY A 449 -17.56 -23.01 -0.61
CA GLY A 449 -17.23 -24.15 -1.46
C GLY A 449 -17.13 -23.80 -2.94
N ALA A 450 -16.14 -24.36 -3.63
CA ALA A 450 -16.04 -24.25 -5.07
C ALA A 450 -17.24 -24.95 -5.73
N GLY A 451 -17.84 -24.32 -6.76
CA GLY A 451 -18.80 -25.00 -7.65
C GLY A 451 -18.07 -25.94 -8.62
N SER A 452 -18.81 -26.79 -9.31
CA SER A 452 -18.26 -27.75 -10.29
C SER A 452 -17.78 -27.13 -11.62
N ALA A 453 -17.99 -25.85 -11.83
CA ALA A 453 -17.64 -25.15 -13.07
C ALA A 453 -16.26 -24.47 -12.95
N TRP A 454 -15.57 -24.35 -14.07
CA TRP A 454 -14.26 -23.68 -14.21
C TRP A 454 -14.23 -22.26 -13.60
N ASP A 455 -15.36 -21.55 -13.63
CA ASP A 455 -15.50 -20.17 -13.13
C ASP A 455 -15.63 -20.06 -11.60
N ASN A 456 -15.65 -21.20 -10.89
CA ASN A 456 -15.89 -21.25 -9.47
C ASN A 456 -14.70 -21.80 -8.66
N ARG A 457 -13.48 -21.58 -9.14
CA ARG A 457 -12.24 -21.97 -8.44
C ARG A 457 -11.98 -21.02 -7.27
N ASN A 458 -11.68 -21.57 -6.11
CA ASN A 458 -11.32 -20.79 -4.94
C ASN A 458 -9.81 -20.84 -4.70
N MET A 459 -9.23 -19.67 -4.52
CA MET A 459 -7.80 -19.53 -4.29
C MET A 459 -7.56 -18.72 -3.03
N ALA A 460 -6.68 -19.20 -2.16
CA ALA A 460 -6.24 -18.49 -0.97
C ALA A 460 -4.71 -18.50 -0.87
N GLY A 461 -4.11 -17.33 -0.65
CA GLY A 461 -2.67 -17.19 -0.46
C GLY A 461 -2.33 -16.17 0.63
N GLY A 462 -1.21 -16.35 1.31
CA GLY A 462 -0.78 -15.40 2.33
C GLY A 462 -0.34 -14.05 1.75
N ILE A 463 0.14 -14.03 0.51
CA ILE A 463 0.47 -12.79 -0.24
C ILE A 463 -0.58 -12.54 -1.31
N ALA A 464 -0.78 -13.50 -2.24
CA ALA A 464 -1.73 -13.36 -3.33
C ALA A 464 -2.59 -14.61 -3.49
N GLY A 465 -3.88 -14.45 -3.71
CA GLY A 465 -4.74 -15.58 -4.04
C GLY A 465 -4.34 -16.22 -5.37
N LYS A 466 -4.03 -15.39 -6.37
CA LYS A 466 -3.62 -15.83 -7.70
C LYS A 466 -2.59 -14.90 -8.33
N THR A 467 -1.63 -15.45 -9.10
CA THR A 467 -0.82 -14.69 -10.05
C THR A 467 -1.32 -14.90 -11.48
N ILE A 468 -1.20 -13.88 -12.35
CA ILE A 468 -1.66 -13.87 -13.72
C ILE A 468 -0.56 -13.30 -14.61
N GLY A 469 -0.14 -14.05 -15.61
CA GLY A 469 0.95 -13.67 -16.51
C GLY A 469 2.34 -13.98 -15.94
N SER A 470 3.34 -13.91 -16.80
CA SER A 470 4.75 -14.22 -16.48
C SER A 470 5.51 -13.10 -15.78
N GLU A 471 4.97 -11.87 -15.81
CA GLU A 471 5.63 -10.67 -15.26
C GLU A 471 5.23 -10.43 -13.79
N VAL A 472 5.25 -11.48 -12.99
CA VAL A 472 5.00 -11.39 -11.56
C VAL A 472 6.22 -11.90 -10.80
N THR A 473 6.73 -11.09 -9.88
CA THR A 473 7.81 -11.46 -8.97
C THR A 473 7.36 -11.30 -7.53
N ILE A 474 7.47 -12.37 -6.74
CA ILE A 474 7.24 -12.34 -5.29
C ILE A 474 8.51 -12.83 -4.61
N LYS A 475 9.18 -11.97 -3.84
CA LYS A 475 10.47 -12.33 -3.22
C LYS A 475 10.67 -11.72 -1.84
N ASN A 476 11.49 -12.39 -1.03
CA ASN A 476 11.87 -11.94 0.31
C ASN A 476 10.66 -11.60 1.20
N CYS A 477 9.55 -12.36 1.06
CA CYS A 477 8.34 -12.11 1.83
C CYS A 477 8.21 -13.13 2.97
N VAL A 478 7.71 -12.68 4.10
CA VAL A 478 7.46 -13.50 5.29
C VAL A 478 5.97 -13.55 5.58
N VAL A 479 5.41 -14.76 5.69
CA VAL A 479 3.97 -14.98 5.99
C VAL A 479 3.78 -15.71 7.31
N ARG A 480 2.86 -15.19 8.12
CA ARG A 480 2.40 -15.74 9.39
C ARG A 480 0.87 -15.76 9.43
N GLY A 481 0.31 -16.38 10.48
CA GLY A 481 -1.15 -16.45 10.67
C GLY A 481 -1.78 -17.70 10.04
N ILE A 482 -2.95 -17.57 9.47
CA ILE A 482 -3.72 -18.69 8.91
C ILE A 482 -4.14 -18.36 7.47
N VAL A 483 -3.92 -19.32 6.56
CA VAL A 483 -4.44 -19.25 5.19
C VAL A 483 -5.35 -20.45 4.98
N GLU A 484 -6.66 -20.24 4.81
CA GLU A 484 -7.59 -21.35 4.76
C GLU A 484 -8.70 -21.24 3.73
N ILE A 485 -9.12 -22.41 3.21
CA ILE A 485 -10.37 -22.63 2.50
C ILE A 485 -11.16 -23.66 3.30
N THR A 486 -12.26 -23.24 3.94
CA THR A 486 -12.98 -24.08 4.91
C THR A 486 -13.99 -25.03 4.27
N GLU A 487 -14.50 -24.71 3.08
CA GLU A 487 -15.35 -25.59 2.28
C GLU A 487 -14.72 -25.81 0.92
N GLY A 488 -14.69 -27.05 0.44
CA GLY A 488 -13.99 -27.32 -0.81
C GLY A 488 -14.38 -28.55 -1.54
N THR A 489 -14.19 -28.49 -2.84
CA THR A 489 -14.22 -29.59 -3.81
C THR A 489 -12.87 -29.64 -4.51
N SER A 490 -12.78 -30.43 -5.61
CA SER A 490 -11.55 -30.65 -6.37
C SER A 490 -10.84 -29.40 -6.94
N TRP A 491 -11.44 -28.24 -6.93
CA TRP A 491 -10.90 -27.02 -7.58
C TRP A 491 -10.57 -25.90 -6.57
N THR A 492 -9.90 -26.27 -5.49
CA THR A 492 -9.41 -25.33 -4.49
C THR A 492 -7.89 -25.30 -4.47
N TYR A 493 -7.31 -24.13 -4.29
CA TYR A 493 -5.87 -23.90 -4.29
C TYR A 493 -5.46 -23.05 -3.10
N THR A 494 -4.72 -23.64 -2.18
CA THR A 494 -4.31 -22.94 -0.96
C THR A 494 -2.80 -22.98 -0.81
N GLY A 495 -2.16 -21.83 -0.69
CA GLY A 495 -0.70 -21.70 -0.53
C GLY A 495 -0.31 -20.66 0.48
N GLY A 496 0.78 -20.88 1.19
CA GLY A 496 1.27 -19.92 2.18
C GLY A 496 1.68 -18.58 1.56
N ILE A 497 2.15 -18.56 0.31
CA ILE A 497 2.46 -17.36 -0.47
C ILE A 497 1.38 -17.14 -1.53
N VAL A 498 1.17 -18.12 -2.42
CA VAL A 498 0.23 -18.01 -3.54
C VAL A 498 -0.70 -19.23 -3.59
N GLY A 499 -2.01 -18.99 -3.68
CA GLY A 499 -2.96 -20.08 -3.87
C GLY A 499 -2.77 -20.77 -5.22
N TRP A 500 -2.83 -20.01 -6.31
CA TRP A 500 -2.62 -20.47 -7.66
C TRP A 500 -1.67 -19.57 -8.44
N GLN A 501 -0.50 -20.09 -8.80
CA GLN A 501 0.34 -19.45 -9.81
C GLN A 501 -0.18 -19.86 -11.20
N GLY A 502 -0.81 -18.92 -11.90
CA GLY A 502 -1.68 -19.17 -13.05
C GLY A 502 -0.97 -19.27 -14.40
N ASP A 503 0.30 -18.86 -14.52
CA ASP A 503 1.06 -18.89 -15.77
C ASP A 503 2.52 -19.21 -15.49
N ALA A 504 3.16 -19.95 -16.40
CA ALA A 504 4.58 -20.24 -16.34
C ALA A 504 5.41 -18.95 -16.46
N GLY A 505 6.45 -18.82 -15.62
CA GLY A 505 7.37 -17.68 -15.66
C GLY A 505 7.19 -16.66 -14.53
N ALA A 506 6.12 -16.74 -13.74
CA ALA A 506 6.05 -15.96 -12.50
C ALA A 506 7.13 -16.47 -11.53
N GLU A 507 7.93 -15.55 -10.97
CA GLU A 507 9.03 -15.86 -10.07
C GLU A 507 8.57 -15.80 -8.61
N ILE A 508 8.78 -16.89 -7.86
CA ILE A 508 8.56 -16.92 -6.41
C ILE A 508 9.87 -17.39 -5.78
N LYS A 509 10.51 -16.54 -4.99
CA LYS A 509 11.80 -16.86 -4.41
C LYS A 509 12.06 -16.25 -3.04
N ASP A 510 12.93 -16.90 -2.28
CA ASP A 510 13.47 -16.43 -1.00
C ASP A 510 12.37 -16.02 0.00
N CYS A 511 11.20 -16.71 -0.06
CA CYS A 511 10.07 -16.44 0.82
C CYS A 511 10.04 -17.42 1.99
N GLU A 512 9.60 -16.94 3.16
CA GLU A 512 9.47 -17.75 4.37
C GLU A 512 8.02 -17.82 4.86
N VAL A 513 7.52 -19.00 5.15
CA VAL A 513 6.16 -19.22 5.63
C VAL A 513 6.18 -19.95 6.97
N TYR A 514 5.60 -19.29 7.96
CA TYR A 514 5.36 -19.83 9.31
C TYR A 514 3.86 -20.06 9.58
N ALA A 515 3.02 -19.77 8.58
CA ALA A 515 1.58 -19.84 8.67
C ALA A 515 1.05 -21.27 8.71
N THR A 516 -0.14 -21.44 9.26
CA THR A 516 -0.95 -22.64 9.06
C THR A 516 -1.73 -22.52 7.76
N VAL A 517 -1.51 -23.44 6.82
CA VAL A 517 -2.14 -23.49 5.51
C VAL A 517 -3.13 -24.64 5.47
N LYS A 518 -4.45 -24.34 5.42
CA LYS A 518 -5.51 -25.35 5.53
C LYS A 518 -6.40 -25.35 4.31
N SER A 519 -6.89 -26.53 3.90
CA SER A 519 -7.94 -26.62 2.89
C SER A 519 -8.86 -27.82 3.10
N ALA A 520 -10.15 -27.59 3.01
CA ALA A 520 -11.15 -28.64 2.89
C ALA A 520 -11.09 -29.34 1.52
N GLY A 521 -10.55 -28.68 0.49
CA GLY A 521 -10.40 -29.20 -0.86
C GLY A 521 -8.99 -29.70 -1.19
N GLU A 522 -8.69 -29.76 -2.48
CA GLU A 522 -7.43 -30.29 -3.03
C GLU A 522 -6.36 -29.17 -3.13
N ARG A 523 -5.12 -29.57 -3.39
CA ARG A 523 -3.96 -28.76 -3.80
C ARG A 523 -3.52 -27.74 -2.77
N VAL A 524 -2.90 -28.24 -1.73
CA VAL A 524 -2.40 -27.42 -0.63
C VAL A 524 -0.87 -27.43 -0.61
N GLY A 525 -0.25 -26.28 -0.64
CA GLY A 525 1.21 -26.15 -0.54
C GLY A 525 1.62 -25.17 0.54
N GLY A 526 2.69 -25.45 1.23
CA GLY A 526 3.23 -24.53 2.23
C GLY A 526 3.64 -23.18 1.63
N ILE A 527 4.07 -23.18 0.34
CA ILE A 527 4.39 -21.97 -0.43
C ILE A 527 3.33 -21.74 -1.50
N VAL A 528 3.07 -22.70 -2.40
CA VAL A 528 2.14 -22.56 -3.52
C VAL A 528 1.18 -23.76 -3.58
N GLY A 529 -0.13 -23.49 -3.59
CA GLY A 529 -1.13 -24.55 -3.74
C GLY A 529 -1.05 -25.25 -5.08
N HIS A 530 -1.07 -24.50 -6.17
CA HIS A 530 -0.91 -24.98 -7.55
C HIS A 530 0.13 -24.14 -8.29
N TYR A 531 1.21 -24.79 -8.68
CA TYR A 531 2.34 -24.20 -9.42
C TYR A 531 2.28 -24.59 -10.90
N GLN A 532 2.10 -23.60 -11.78
CA GLN A 532 1.91 -23.82 -13.22
C GLN A 532 3.21 -23.65 -14.02
N GLY A 533 4.37 -23.87 -13.41
CA GLY A 533 5.66 -23.93 -14.09
C GLY A 533 6.58 -22.76 -13.84
N GLY A 534 7.83 -22.88 -14.38
CA GLY A 534 8.91 -21.92 -14.11
C GLY A 534 9.82 -22.38 -12.99
N THR A 535 10.52 -21.41 -12.34
CA THR A 535 11.45 -21.69 -11.24
C THR A 535 10.94 -21.14 -9.92
N LEU A 536 10.83 -22.01 -8.90
CA LEU A 536 10.56 -21.66 -7.52
C LEU A 536 11.82 -21.97 -6.71
N SER A 537 12.41 -20.97 -6.07
CA SER A 537 13.74 -21.14 -5.46
C SER A 537 13.86 -20.46 -4.09
N GLY A 538 14.74 -21.00 -3.24
CA GLY A 538 15.12 -20.39 -1.97
C GLY A 538 14.02 -20.30 -0.91
N CYS A 539 12.83 -20.86 -1.18
CA CYS A 539 11.67 -20.72 -0.29
C CYS A 539 11.73 -21.70 0.89
N LYS A 540 11.27 -21.23 2.05
CA LYS A 540 11.30 -22.00 3.28
C LYS A 540 9.92 -22.09 3.94
N PHE A 541 9.51 -23.29 4.28
CA PHE A 541 8.27 -23.57 4.96
C PHE A 541 8.52 -24.15 6.35
N TYR A 542 8.01 -23.49 7.37
CA TYR A 542 8.15 -23.85 8.79
C TYR A 542 6.81 -24.10 9.49
N GLY A 543 5.68 -23.82 8.82
CA GLY A 543 4.34 -23.86 9.37
C GLY A 543 3.69 -25.24 9.39
N GLU A 544 2.37 -25.26 9.25
CA GLU A 544 1.57 -26.48 9.13
C GLU A 544 0.76 -26.47 7.85
N VAL A 545 0.84 -27.55 7.06
CA VAL A 545 -0.09 -27.84 5.96
C VAL A 545 -1.12 -28.86 6.45
N ASN A 546 -2.42 -28.53 6.32
CA ASN A 546 -3.51 -29.43 6.66
C ASN A 546 -4.50 -29.53 5.49
N ALA A 547 -4.34 -30.56 4.67
CA ALA A 547 -5.17 -30.87 3.52
C ALA A 547 -6.22 -31.93 3.88
N ALA A 548 -7.46 -31.53 4.04
CA ALA A 548 -8.54 -32.44 4.34
C ALA A 548 -8.91 -33.37 3.15
N SER A 549 -8.33 -33.16 1.98
CA SER A 549 -8.54 -33.95 0.77
C SER A 549 -7.22 -34.55 0.24
N ARG A 550 -6.82 -34.29 -0.97
CA ARG A 550 -6.03 -35.21 -1.76
C ARG A 550 -4.54 -34.90 -1.93
N LEU A 551 -4.14 -33.64 -2.14
CA LEU A 551 -2.78 -33.27 -2.56
C LEU A 551 -2.15 -32.29 -1.60
N ALA A 552 -1.03 -32.64 -1.01
CA ALA A 552 -0.28 -31.75 -0.15
C ALA A 552 1.23 -31.77 -0.42
N GLY A 553 1.87 -30.61 -0.33
CA GLY A 553 3.32 -30.48 -0.36
C GLY A 553 3.80 -29.38 0.58
N GLY A 554 4.98 -29.54 1.15
CA GLY A 554 5.56 -28.50 2.01
C GLY A 554 5.93 -27.24 1.24
N ILE A 555 6.25 -27.35 -0.04
CA ILE A 555 6.52 -26.22 -0.95
C ILE A 555 5.37 -26.08 -1.94
N ALA A 556 5.08 -27.09 -2.77
CA ALA A 556 4.00 -27.04 -3.74
C ALA A 556 3.03 -28.22 -3.59
N GLY A 557 1.72 -27.94 -3.60
CA GLY A 557 0.71 -29.01 -3.59
C GLY A 557 0.74 -29.82 -4.88
N ILE A 558 0.77 -29.12 -6.01
CA ILE A 558 0.86 -29.72 -7.34
C ILE A 558 1.65 -28.83 -8.30
N THR A 559 2.35 -29.45 -9.27
CA THR A 559 2.95 -28.76 -10.43
C THR A 559 2.29 -29.26 -11.71
N SER A 560 1.92 -28.38 -12.65
CA SER A 560 1.15 -28.77 -13.86
C SER A 560 1.81 -28.43 -15.19
N SER A 561 2.90 -27.67 -15.19
CA SER A 561 3.74 -27.42 -16.37
C SER A 561 5.19 -27.74 -16.05
N GLU A 562 6.09 -27.59 -17.03
CA GLU A 562 7.52 -27.77 -16.79
C GLU A 562 8.00 -26.87 -15.64
N SER A 563 8.53 -27.48 -14.60
CA SER A 563 8.81 -26.82 -13.33
C SER A 563 10.19 -27.18 -12.79
N THR A 564 10.86 -26.20 -12.18
CA THR A 564 12.05 -26.40 -11.35
C THR A 564 11.78 -25.90 -9.95
N ILE A 565 12.04 -26.75 -8.94
CA ILE A 565 11.99 -26.36 -7.53
C ILE A 565 13.37 -26.62 -6.95
N GLU A 566 14.01 -25.57 -6.46
CA GLU A 566 15.40 -25.66 -6.03
C GLU A 566 15.72 -24.84 -4.77
N ASN A 567 16.69 -25.30 -4.01
CA ASN A 567 17.20 -24.62 -2.82
C ASN A 567 16.09 -24.34 -1.79
N CYS A 568 15.06 -25.20 -1.74
CA CYS A 568 13.91 -25.01 -0.86
C CYS A 568 14.01 -25.89 0.37
N LEU A 569 13.49 -25.38 1.49
CA LEU A 569 13.42 -26.08 2.77
C LEU A 569 11.97 -26.27 3.22
N SER A 570 11.61 -27.48 3.61
CA SER A 570 10.37 -27.76 4.32
C SER A 570 10.66 -28.46 5.64
N SER A 571 10.36 -27.79 6.75
CA SER A 571 10.55 -28.34 8.10
C SER A 571 9.27 -28.35 8.94
N GLY A 572 8.15 -28.00 8.32
CA GLY A 572 6.84 -27.94 8.97
C GLY A 572 6.16 -29.29 9.15
N LYS A 573 4.93 -29.25 9.67
CA LYS A 573 4.05 -30.39 9.75
C LYS A 573 3.16 -30.47 8.51
N ILE A 574 2.99 -31.66 7.94
CA ILE A 574 2.14 -31.89 6.78
C ILE A 574 1.14 -33.01 7.09
N VAL A 575 -0.14 -32.68 7.09
CA VAL A 575 -1.25 -33.63 7.28
C VAL A 575 -2.09 -33.66 6.01
N CYS A 576 -2.32 -34.85 5.46
CA CYS A 576 -3.15 -35.03 4.26
C CYS A 576 -3.87 -36.37 4.28
N LYS A 577 -4.84 -36.55 3.37
CA LYS A 577 -5.59 -37.79 3.25
C LYS A 577 -5.09 -38.73 2.13
N ASN A 578 -4.28 -38.27 1.19
CA ASN A 578 -3.85 -39.14 0.09
C ASN A 578 -2.40 -38.88 -0.34
N ILE A 579 -2.14 -38.07 -1.33
CA ILE A 579 -0.81 -37.89 -1.93
C ILE A 579 -0.06 -36.77 -1.21
N VAL A 580 1.13 -37.07 -0.71
CA VAL A 580 1.91 -36.12 0.09
C VAL A 580 3.37 -36.13 -0.31
N GLY A 581 3.95 -34.96 -0.46
CA GLY A 581 5.41 -34.79 -0.53
C GLY A 581 5.91 -33.76 0.46
N GLY A 582 7.06 -34.01 1.03
CA GLY A 582 7.71 -33.02 1.90
C GLY A 582 8.03 -31.71 1.17
N ILE A 583 8.30 -31.77 -0.13
CA ILE A 583 8.50 -30.64 -1.03
C ILE A 583 7.32 -30.51 -1.99
N VAL A 584 7.04 -31.53 -2.81
CA VAL A 584 5.95 -31.48 -3.81
C VAL A 584 5.00 -32.66 -3.61
N GLY A 585 3.68 -32.38 -3.54
CA GLY A 585 2.69 -33.43 -3.49
C GLY A 585 2.66 -34.26 -4.75
N MET A 586 2.39 -33.63 -5.90
CA MET A 586 2.27 -34.32 -7.19
C MET A 586 2.73 -33.42 -8.33
N ASN A 587 3.21 -34.03 -9.43
CA ASN A 587 3.39 -33.33 -10.69
C ASN A 587 2.42 -33.87 -11.77
N GLU A 588 2.02 -33.02 -12.70
CA GLU A 588 1.27 -33.37 -13.91
C GLU A 588 2.10 -33.19 -15.19
N ASN A 589 3.33 -32.67 -15.09
CA ASN A 589 4.26 -32.50 -16.23
C ASN A 589 5.71 -32.70 -15.79
N THR A 590 6.69 -32.40 -16.65
CA THR A 590 8.11 -32.48 -16.31
C THR A 590 8.45 -31.66 -15.08
N LEU A 591 9.19 -32.26 -14.15
CA LEU A 591 9.56 -31.65 -12.89
C LEU A 591 11.02 -31.94 -12.53
N THR A 592 11.76 -30.90 -12.21
CA THR A 592 13.09 -31.01 -11.57
C THR A 592 13.03 -30.51 -10.15
N ILE A 593 13.44 -31.34 -9.19
CA ILE A 593 13.63 -30.95 -7.78
C ILE A 593 15.10 -31.17 -7.45
N ARG A 594 15.78 -30.09 -7.03
CA ARG A 594 17.22 -30.18 -6.73
C ARG A 594 17.60 -29.30 -5.54
N CYS A 595 18.61 -29.73 -4.81
CA CYS A 595 19.15 -29.02 -3.66
C CYS A 595 18.06 -28.63 -2.64
N CYS A 596 17.08 -29.51 -2.45
CA CYS A 596 15.96 -29.29 -1.52
C CYS A 596 16.08 -30.17 -0.30
N GLU A 597 15.67 -29.63 0.86
CA GLU A 597 15.67 -30.36 2.11
C GLU A 597 14.24 -30.44 2.69
N SER A 598 13.85 -31.63 3.14
CA SER A 598 12.65 -31.81 3.93
C SER A 598 12.99 -32.52 5.25
N SER A 599 12.78 -31.77 6.32
CA SER A 599 12.78 -32.31 7.69
C SER A 599 11.36 -32.35 8.28
N SER A 600 10.36 -32.31 7.42
CA SER A 600 8.94 -32.25 7.79
C SER A 600 8.46 -33.48 8.52
N THR A 601 7.50 -33.29 9.44
CA THR A 601 6.68 -34.39 9.96
C THR A 601 5.49 -34.61 9.03
N ILE A 602 5.39 -35.82 8.45
CA ILE A 602 4.31 -36.20 7.52
C ILE A 602 3.40 -37.21 8.20
N GLU A 603 2.10 -36.86 8.30
CA GLU A 603 1.09 -37.72 8.95
C GLU A 603 -0.10 -37.96 8.02
N ILE A 604 -0.62 -39.19 8.04
CA ILE A 604 -1.82 -39.56 7.31
C ILE A 604 -2.75 -40.33 8.23
N ASN A 605 -4.01 -39.95 8.27
CA ASN A 605 -5.00 -40.43 9.21
C ASN A 605 -6.13 -41.27 8.57
N VAL A 606 -5.96 -41.74 7.33
CA VAL A 606 -6.98 -42.51 6.60
C VAL A 606 -6.37 -43.71 5.85
N ASN A 607 -7.20 -44.72 5.58
CA ASN A 607 -6.77 -45.91 4.83
C ASN A 607 -6.74 -45.65 3.30
N GLY A 608 -5.87 -46.35 2.58
CA GLY A 608 -5.85 -46.37 1.11
C GLY A 608 -5.11 -45.23 0.48
N VAL A 609 -4.06 -44.70 1.09
CA VAL A 609 -3.26 -43.58 0.62
C VAL A 609 -2.26 -44.03 -0.43
N ASP A 610 -2.16 -43.28 -1.53
CA ASP A 610 -1.27 -43.58 -2.64
C ASP A 610 -0.21 -42.49 -2.83
N GLY A 611 1.06 -42.83 -2.66
CA GLY A 611 2.19 -41.93 -2.97
C GLY A 611 2.54 -40.94 -1.85
N VAL A 612 3.43 -41.36 -0.96
CA VAL A 612 3.96 -40.52 0.12
C VAL A 612 5.48 -40.45 -0.01
N GLY A 613 6.02 -39.26 -0.17
CA GLY A 613 7.46 -39.07 -0.30
C GLY A 613 8.01 -37.96 0.60
N GLY A 614 9.20 -38.18 1.11
CA GLY A 614 9.89 -37.13 1.88
C GLY A 614 10.20 -35.89 1.03
N VAL A 615 10.31 -36.04 -0.30
CA VAL A 615 10.49 -34.94 -1.26
C VAL A 615 9.30 -34.87 -2.20
N LEU A 616 9.01 -35.93 -2.97
CA LEU A 616 7.90 -35.96 -3.92
C LEU A 616 6.93 -37.10 -3.59
N GLY A 617 5.64 -36.80 -3.45
CA GLY A 617 4.63 -37.82 -3.20
C GLY A 617 4.40 -38.73 -4.40
N LEU A 618 3.99 -38.17 -5.53
CA LEU A 618 3.65 -38.96 -6.72
C LEU A 618 4.09 -38.27 -8.01
N ALA A 619 4.81 -39.00 -8.85
CA ALA A 619 5.10 -38.65 -10.22
C ALA A 619 4.03 -39.23 -11.18
N SER A 620 3.38 -38.37 -11.96
CA SER A 620 2.36 -38.79 -12.91
C SER A 620 2.95 -39.67 -14.02
N ASN A 621 2.21 -40.67 -14.41
CA ASN A 621 2.61 -41.58 -15.50
C ASN A 621 2.90 -40.84 -16.81
N GLY A 622 3.98 -41.22 -17.49
CA GLY A 622 4.40 -40.65 -18.77
C GLY A 622 5.01 -39.26 -18.68
N LYS A 623 5.33 -38.78 -17.44
CA LYS A 623 6.00 -37.52 -17.19
C LYS A 623 7.35 -37.72 -16.53
N THR A 624 8.38 -37.07 -17.05
CA THR A 624 9.74 -37.17 -16.53
C THR A 624 9.90 -36.33 -15.26
N VAL A 625 10.45 -36.98 -14.23
CA VAL A 625 10.81 -36.35 -12.99
C VAL A 625 12.30 -36.54 -12.72
N ILE A 626 12.99 -35.47 -12.35
CA ILE A 626 14.37 -35.50 -11.89
C ILE A 626 14.40 -35.03 -10.44
N VAL A 627 14.83 -35.90 -9.53
CA VAL A 627 15.07 -35.53 -8.12
C VAL A 627 16.54 -35.77 -7.84
N GLU A 628 17.28 -34.70 -7.57
CA GLU A 628 18.71 -34.82 -7.33
C GLU A 628 19.21 -33.90 -6.21
N ASP A 629 20.24 -34.35 -5.52
CA ASP A 629 20.88 -33.60 -4.45
C ASP A 629 19.89 -33.14 -3.39
N CYS A 630 18.97 -34.04 -2.96
CA CYS A 630 17.92 -33.73 -1.98
C CYS A 630 18.11 -34.49 -0.65
N ILE A 631 17.61 -33.91 0.43
CA ILE A 631 17.64 -34.50 1.76
C ILE A 631 16.21 -34.72 2.28
N PHE A 632 15.99 -35.90 2.90
CA PHE A 632 14.90 -36.15 3.82
C PHE A 632 15.43 -36.60 5.17
N SER A 633 15.22 -35.79 6.20
CA SER A 633 15.62 -36.04 7.58
C SER A 633 14.43 -36.02 8.55
N GLY A 634 13.21 -35.93 8.03
CA GLY A 634 11.97 -35.75 8.79
C GLY A 634 11.42 -37.04 9.39
N ASN A 635 10.16 -36.99 9.83
CA ASN A 635 9.44 -38.16 10.37
C ASN A 635 8.18 -38.43 9.52
N MET A 636 8.13 -39.62 8.93
CA MET A 636 7.02 -40.08 8.11
C MET A 636 6.28 -41.20 8.82
N ASN A 637 5.16 -40.89 9.47
CA ASN A 637 4.32 -41.85 10.16
C ASN A 637 3.00 -42.04 9.41
N VAL A 638 3.00 -43.02 8.48
CA VAL A 638 1.87 -43.27 7.56
C VAL A 638 1.54 -44.75 7.50
N PRO A 639 1.16 -45.36 8.63
CA PRO A 639 1.02 -46.84 8.77
C PRO A 639 -0.03 -47.45 7.84
N THR A 640 -0.87 -46.69 7.19
CA THR A 640 -1.85 -47.10 6.19
C THR A 640 -1.48 -46.66 4.75
N GLY A 641 -0.32 -45.98 4.58
CA GLY A 641 0.14 -45.46 3.32
C GLY A 641 0.79 -46.51 2.43
N GLN A 642 0.42 -46.53 1.17
CA GLN A 642 1.06 -47.31 0.12
C GLN A 642 2.09 -46.47 -0.62
N ARG A 643 3.13 -47.08 -1.17
CA ARG A 643 4.17 -46.42 -1.96
C ARG A 643 4.81 -45.27 -1.17
N VAL A 644 5.43 -45.64 -0.10
CA VAL A 644 6.05 -44.69 0.85
C VAL A 644 7.56 -44.69 0.62
N GLY A 645 8.11 -43.55 0.23
CA GLY A 645 9.54 -43.39 -0.03
C GLY A 645 10.16 -42.21 0.69
N GLY A 646 11.36 -42.37 1.19
CA GLY A 646 12.09 -41.30 1.87
C GLY A 646 12.36 -40.09 0.92
N VAL A 647 12.47 -40.32 -0.38
CA VAL A 647 12.58 -39.27 -1.40
C VAL A 647 11.32 -39.23 -2.24
N VAL A 648 10.97 -40.29 -2.94
CA VAL A 648 9.80 -40.32 -3.83
C VAL A 648 8.87 -41.46 -3.43
N GLY A 649 7.59 -41.15 -3.23
CA GLY A 649 6.60 -42.19 -2.95
C GLY A 649 6.34 -43.08 -4.14
N ASP A 650 5.94 -42.50 -5.25
CA ASP A 650 5.66 -43.21 -6.51
C ASP A 650 6.35 -42.52 -7.70
N LEU A 651 7.30 -43.17 -8.29
CA LEU A 651 8.11 -42.67 -9.38
C LEU A 651 7.53 -43.11 -10.74
N GLY A 652 7.11 -42.13 -11.56
CA GLY A 652 6.59 -42.37 -12.91
C GLY A 652 7.63 -42.93 -13.88
N THR A 653 7.33 -42.92 -15.16
CA THR A 653 8.18 -43.46 -16.25
C THR A 653 9.27 -42.47 -16.64
N GLY A 654 10.48 -43.00 -16.97
CA GLY A 654 11.59 -42.20 -17.51
C GLY A 654 12.18 -41.20 -16.55
N SER A 655 12.05 -41.44 -15.26
CA SER A 655 12.42 -40.54 -14.18
C SER A 655 13.73 -40.93 -13.51
N SER A 656 14.34 -39.99 -12.78
CA SER A 656 15.60 -40.27 -12.07
C SER A 656 15.59 -39.71 -10.65
N VAL A 657 16.20 -40.48 -9.72
CA VAL A 657 16.52 -40.09 -8.35
C VAL A 657 18.01 -40.30 -8.13
N ARG A 658 18.75 -39.22 -7.84
CA ARG A 658 20.21 -39.26 -7.76
C ARG A 658 20.75 -38.47 -6.59
N ARG A 659 21.83 -38.97 -6.00
CA ARG A 659 22.57 -38.26 -4.94
C ARG A 659 21.67 -37.72 -3.84
N CYS A 660 20.68 -38.53 -3.43
CA CYS A 660 19.78 -38.16 -2.36
C CYS A 660 20.18 -38.85 -1.05
N TYR A 661 20.00 -38.14 0.05
CA TYR A 661 20.29 -38.58 1.38
C TYR A 661 19.02 -38.67 2.24
N VAL A 662 18.84 -39.79 2.91
CA VAL A 662 17.71 -40.02 3.80
C VAL A 662 18.20 -40.53 5.16
N SER A 663 17.90 -39.79 6.23
CA SER A 663 18.14 -40.19 7.61
C SER A 663 16.89 -40.17 8.49
N GLY A 664 15.73 -39.83 7.89
CA GLY A 664 14.44 -39.72 8.59
C GLY A 664 13.83 -41.08 8.94
N ASN A 665 12.86 -41.08 9.88
CA ASN A 665 12.08 -42.25 10.25
C ASN A 665 10.95 -42.47 9.21
N ILE A 666 10.75 -43.69 8.78
CA ILE A 666 9.75 -44.04 7.77
C ILE A 666 8.91 -45.22 8.28
N THR A 667 7.61 -45.02 8.40
CA THR A 667 6.62 -46.05 8.64
C THR A 667 5.54 -45.98 7.54
N GLY A 668 5.29 -47.08 6.88
CA GLY A 668 4.25 -47.17 5.85
C GLY A 668 3.51 -48.51 5.94
N TRP A 669 2.51 -48.73 5.07
CA TRP A 669 1.77 -50.00 5.02
C TRP A 669 2.45 -50.99 4.06
N VAL A 670 2.61 -50.61 2.78
CA VAL A 670 3.12 -51.47 1.72
C VAL A 670 3.86 -50.65 0.64
N GLY A 671 4.85 -51.23 0.00
CA GLY A 671 5.71 -50.52 -0.94
C GLY A 671 6.56 -49.47 -0.24
N VAL A 672 7.13 -49.84 0.90
CA VAL A 672 7.94 -48.92 1.72
C VAL A 672 9.39 -49.04 1.27
N GLY A 673 9.98 -47.93 0.87
CA GLY A 673 11.39 -47.81 0.48
C GLY A 673 12.07 -46.60 1.12
N GLY A 674 13.33 -46.77 1.54
CA GLY A 674 14.08 -45.70 2.16
C GLY A 674 14.37 -44.54 1.20
N ILE A 675 14.44 -44.80 -0.11
CA ILE A 675 14.61 -43.77 -1.16
C ILE A 675 13.33 -43.70 -1.98
N VAL A 676 12.88 -44.79 -2.59
CA VAL A 676 11.70 -44.78 -3.48
C VAL A 676 10.71 -45.85 -3.00
N GLY A 677 9.46 -45.50 -2.80
CA GLY A 677 8.41 -46.44 -2.45
C GLY A 677 8.10 -47.39 -3.61
N ARG A 678 7.76 -46.83 -4.79
CA ARG A 678 7.57 -47.57 -6.04
C ARG A 678 8.32 -46.93 -7.17
N ALA A 679 9.12 -47.73 -7.90
CA ALA A 679 9.78 -47.35 -9.13
C ALA A 679 9.10 -47.99 -10.31
N GLY A 680 8.07 -47.35 -10.88
CA GLY A 680 7.30 -47.83 -12.01
C GLY A 680 6.01 -48.58 -11.64
N GLY A 681 5.00 -48.52 -12.51
CA GLY A 681 3.65 -48.98 -12.27
C GLY A 681 3.49 -50.49 -12.12
N LEU A 682 2.38 -50.91 -11.56
CA LEU A 682 1.88 -52.28 -11.64
C LEU A 682 1.67 -52.61 -13.13
N VAL A 683 2.23 -53.72 -13.58
CA VAL A 683 2.15 -54.12 -14.98
C VAL A 683 0.74 -54.56 -15.31
N TRP A 684 -0.07 -53.65 -15.77
CA TRP A 684 -1.23 -53.90 -16.61
C TRP A 684 -0.90 -53.71 -18.09
N ASP A 685 0.33 -53.29 -18.43
CA ASP A 685 0.78 -53.18 -19.82
C ASP A 685 1.34 -54.54 -20.28
N ALA A 686 0.46 -55.33 -20.91
CA ALA A 686 0.82 -56.60 -21.56
C ALA A 686 1.89 -56.44 -22.66
N ASN A 687 2.24 -55.22 -23.04
CA ASN A 687 3.18 -54.95 -24.13
C ASN A 687 4.64 -54.76 -23.68
N GLY A 688 4.93 -54.89 -22.37
CA GLY A 688 6.30 -54.91 -21.86
C GLY A 688 7.02 -53.56 -21.98
N ASN A 689 6.30 -52.46 -22.07
CA ASN A 689 6.86 -51.09 -22.01
C ASN A 689 7.42 -50.88 -20.61
N GLY A 690 8.72 -50.97 -20.48
CA GLY A 690 9.42 -50.75 -19.20
C GLY A 690 9.45 -49.30 -18.81
N TYR A 691 9.65 -49.05 -17.54
CA TYR A 691 9.55 -47.72 -16.92
C TYR A 691 10.82 -46.88 -17.08
N ASN A 692 11.98 -47.50 -17.39
CA ASN A 692 13.28 -46.87 -17.67
C ASN A 692 13.67 -45.80 -16.60
N ASN A 693 13.37 -46.04 -15.36
CA ASN A 693 13.77 -45.16 -14.27
C ASN A 693 15.21 -45.43 -13.84
N THR A 694 15.89 -44.39 -13.34
CA THR A 694 17.22 -44.50 -12.79
C THR A 694 17.24 -44.09 -11.33
N ILE A 695 17.70 -44.94 -10.44
CA ILE A 695 17.92 -44.64 -9.02
C ILE A 695 19.40 -44.93 -8.74
N GLU A 696 20.18 -43.87 -8.55
CA GLU A 696 21.62 -44.01 -8.43
C GLU A 696 22.27 -43.14 -7.39
N SER A 697 23.35 -43.63 -6.81
CA SER A 697 24.21 -42.89 -5.87
C SER A 697 23.45 -42.28 -4.71
N CYS A 698 22.43 -42.99 -4.22
CA CYS A 698 21.61 -42.56 -3.06
C CYS A 698 22.04 -43.26 -1.77
N ILE A 699 21.84 -42.60 -0.63
CA ILE A 699 22.24 -43.08 0.67
C ILE A 699 21.03 -43.10 1.64
N ALA A 700 20.68 -44.29 2.13
CA ALA A 700 19.68 -44.53 3.18
C ALA A 700 20.37 -44.74 4.53
N TRP A 701 20.33 -43.74 5.41
CA TRP A 701 21.15 -43.74 6.65
C TRP A 701 20.31 -43.68 7.92
N PHE A 702 19.41 -44.64 8.07
CA PHE A 702 18.55 -44.84 9.23
C PHE A 702 18.76 -46.24 9.82
N ASP A 703 18.28 -46.47 11.05
CA ASP A 703 18.42 -47.75 11.71
C ASP A 703 17.33 -48.73 11.28
N THR A 704 16.08 -48.29 11.19
CA THR A 704 14.94 -49.13 10.85
C THR A 704 13.94 -48.42 9.97
N ILE A 705 13.42 -49.10 8.97
CA ILE A 705 12.23 -48.76 8.19
C ILE A 705 11.11 -49.75 8.52
N THR A 706 9.86 -49.29 8.63
CA THR A 706 8.74 -50.12 9.06
C THR A 706 7.66 -50.24 7.99
N ALA A 707 7.26 -51.49 7.66
CA ALA A 707 6.11 -51.80 6.82
C ALA A 707 5.05 -52.56 7.66
N THR A 708 3.84 -52.04 7.79
CA THR A 708 2.82 -52.51 8.71
C THR A 708 1.87 -53.56 8.13
N ARG A 709 1.96 -53.89 6.81
CA ARG A 709 1.07 -54.85 6.18
C ARG A 709 1.16 -56.23 6.82
N GLY A 710 0.03 -56.81 7.15
CA GLY A 710 -0.05 -58.05 7.89
C GLY A 710 -0.70 -59.24 7.17
N ASP A 711 -0.92 -59.19 5.85
CA ASP A 711 -1.57 -60.20 5.04
C ASP A 711 -0.61 -60.90 4.05
N GLU A 712 -1.00 -62.11 3.62
CA GLU A 712 -0.21 -62.95 2.72
C GLU A 712 -0.18 -62.51 1.25
N ASP A 713 -1.03 -61.56 0.84
CA ASP A 713 -1.08 -61.06 -0.53
C ASP A 713 0.11 -60.16 -0.93
N GLY A 714 1.17 -60.28 -0.15
CA GLY A 714 2.52 -59.91 -0.50
C GLY A 714 2.73 -58.47 -0.93
N GLY A 715 2.85 -57.56 -0.01
CA GLY A 715 3.46 -56.29 -0.26
C GLY A 715 4.98 -56.40 -0.27
N SER A 716 5.63 -55.86 -1.28
CA SER A 716 7.08 -55.69 -1.28
C SER A 716 7.49 -54.42 -0.53
N SER A 717 8.57 -54.49 0.25
CA SER A 717 9.21 -53.35 0.92
C SER A 717 10.72 -53.57 0.93
N GLY A 718 11.49 -52.51 0.78
CA GLY A 718 12.95 -52.59 0.72
C GLY A 718 13.65 -51.39 1.35
N ILE A 719 14.90 -51.56 1.77
CA ILE A 719 15.63 -50.48 2.45
C ILE A 719 15.92 -49.32 1.51
N ILE A 720 16.09 -49.58 0.20
CA ILE A 720 16.27 -48.54 -0.82
C ILE A 720 14.99 -48.33 -1.64
N VAL A 721 14.47 -49.42 -2.27
CA VAL A 721 13.26 -49.34 -3.09
C VAL A 721 12.27 -50.41 -2.63
N GLY A 722 11.04 -50.00 -2.33
CA GLY A 722 9.98 -50.92 -1.94
C GLY A 722 9.51 -51.81 -3.09
N TYR A 723 9.13 -51.21 -4.21
CA TYR A 723 8.77 -51.90 -5.44
C TYR A 723 9.64 -51.43 -6.58
N THR A 724 10.22 -52.32 -7.36
CA THR A 724 10.83 -51.97 -8.62
C THR A 724 10.19 -52.76 -9.77
N GLY A 725 9.77 -52.08 -10.83
CA GLY A 725 9.25 -52.63 -12.06
C GLY A 725 10.38 -53.05 -13.04
N THR A 726 10.00 -53.54 -14.23
CA THR A 726 10.96 -53.91 -15.26
C THR A 726 11.68 -52.71 -15.87
N LYS A 727 12.90 -52.93 -16.39
CA LYS A 727 13.75 -51.96 -17.09
C LYS A 727 14.18 -50.73 -16.26
N ASN A 728 14.11 -50.81 -14.97
CA ASN A 728 14.69 -49.76 -14.08
C ASN A 728 16.18 -50.03 -13.86
N THR A 729 16.97 -48.97 -13.79
CA THR A 729 18.40 -49.04 -13.45
C THR A 729 18.59 -48.64 -11.98
N LEU A 730 19.10 -49.54 -11.16
CA LEU A 730 19.42 -49.37 -9.78
C LEU A 730 20.95 -49.47 -9.64
N LYS A 731 21.64 -48.44 -9.11
CA LYS A 731 23.10 -48.38 -9.16
C LYS A 731 23.65 -47.59 -8.00
N ASN A 732 24.72 -48.11 -7.35
CA ASN A 732 25.49 -47.39 -6.32
C ASN A 732 24.64 -46.83 -5.18
N CYS A 733 23.58 -47.54 -4.79
CA CYS A 733 22.76 -47.13 -3.65
C CYS A 733 23.22 -47.88 -2.39
N TRP A 734 23.40 -47.14 -1.28
CA TRP A 734 23.96 -47.66 -0.06
C TRP A 734 23.01 -47.44 1.12
N ARG A 735 23.09 -48.37 2.08
CA ARG A 735 22.37 -48.33 3.33
C ARG A 735 23.33 -48.28 4.54
N LYS A 736 22.85 -47.74 5.66
CA LYS A 736 23.57 -47.74 6.92
C LYS A 736 23.98 -49.18 7.32
N PRO A 737 25.16 -49.41 7.94
CA PRO A 737 25.51 -50.70 8.47
C PRO A 737 24.42 -51.15 9.43
N LYS A 738 23.99 -52.43 9.29
CA LYS A 738 22.94 -53.06 10.13
C LYS A 738 21.54 -52.42 10.01
N ALA A 739 21.27 -51.58 9.01
CA ALA A 739 19.91 -51.08 8.76
C ALA A 739 18.94 -52.26 8.56
N THR A 740 17.79 -52.21 9.20
CA THR A 740 16.78 -53.26 9.18
C THR A 740 15.47 -52.79 8.58
N LEU A 741 14.77 -53.71 7.93
CA LEU A 741 13.37 -53.58 7.55
C LEU A 741 12.53 -54.43 8.53
N THR A 742 11.64 -53.78 9.28
CA THR A 742 10.63 -54.44 10.07
C THR A 742 9.36 -54.54 9.26
N ALA A 743 8.94 -55.78 8.92
CA ALA A 743 7.71 -56.03 8.17
C ALA A 743 6.98 -57.22 8.86
N ASN A 744 5.66 -57.12 9.01
CA ASN A 744 4.83 -58.20 9.54
C ASN A 744 4.72 -59.37 8.55
N TYR A 745 4.76 -59.07 7.27
CA TYR A 745 4.82 -60.03 6.19
C TYR A 745 5.62 -59.46 5.00
N CYS A 746 6.57 -60.25 4.51
CA CYS A 746 7.31 -59.89 3.31
C CYS A 746 7.35 -61.19 2.44
N SER A 747 6.61 -61.20 1.32
CA SER A 747 6.69 -62.29 0.37
C SER A 747 8.07 -62.33 -0.26
N ASP A 748 8.63 -63.50 -0.37
CA ASP A 748 9.92 -63.88 -0.96
C ASP A 748 10.85 -62.71 -1.27
N VAL A 749 11.60 -62.31 -0.27
CA VAL A 749 12.68 -61.33 -0.40
C VAL A 749 13.67 -61.94 -1.39
N TYR A 750 13.69 -61.43 -2.60
CA TYR A 750 14.86 -61.56 -3.43
C TYR A 750 15.96 -60.80 -2.70
N ASN A 751 16.77 -61.58 -1.95
CA ASN A 751 17.89 -61.02 -1.20
C ASN A 751 18.98 -60.63 -2.19
N GLN A 752 18.84 -59.45 -2.82
CA GLN A 752 19.93 -58.85 -3.61
C GLN A 752 20.84 -58.03 -2.68
N GLU A 753 21.21 -58.58 -1.56
CA GLU A 753 22.30 -58.01 -0.76
C GLU A 753 23.63 -57.95 -1.51
N ASP A 754 23.78 -58.83 -2.55
CA ASP A 754 25.00 -59.05 -3.32
C ASP A 754 24.99 -58.50 -4.72
N ALA A 755 23.98 -57.74 -5.14
CA ALA A 755 24.14 -56.95 -6.37
C ALA A 755 25.30 -55.96 -6.16
N ASP A 756 26.40 -56.21 -6.88
CA ASP A 756 27.56 -55.32 -6.83
C ASP A 756 27.08 -53.86 -7.04
N ALA A 757 27.32 -53.04 -6.06
CA ALA A 757 26.84 -51.64 -6.04
C ALA A 757 27.40 -50.85 -7.26
N THR A 758 28.37 -51.37 -7.96
CA THR A 758 28.97 -50.80 -9.17
C THR A 758 28.33 -51.30 -10.45
N THR A 759 27.60 -52.39 -10.41
CA THR A 759 26.95 -53.00 -11.56
C THR A 759 25.48 -52.60 -11.62
N PRO A 760 24.98 -51.97 -12.66
CA PRO A 760 23.57 -51.63 -12.75
C PRO A 760 22.70 -52.88 -12.74
N LEU A 761 21.75 -52.95 -11.80
CA LEU A 761 20.73 -53.99 -11.82
C LEU A 761 19.64 -53.60 -12.82
N VAL A 762 19.57 -54.30 -13.94
CA VAL A 762 18.50 -54.16 -14.90
C VAL A 762 17.58 -55.38 -14.80
N ILE A 763 16.39 -55.19 -14.28
CA ILE A 763 15.41 -56.29 -14.13
C ILE A 763 14.61 -56.42 -15.42
N ASN A 764 14.95 -57.39 -16.23
CA ASN A 764 14.30 -57.61 -17.53
C ASN A 764 13.31 -58.81 -17.54
N ALA A 765 13.23 -59.59 -16.47
CA ALA A 765 12.44 -60.83 -16.44
C ALA A 765 11.12 -60.66 -15.67
N VAL A 766 10.10 -61.29 -16.13
CA VAL A 766 8.75 -61.33 -15.59
C VAL A 766 8.45 -62.70 -14.99
N PRO A 767 8.54 -62.91 -13.68
CA PRO A 767 8.14 -64.11 -13.04
C PRO A 767 6.62 -64.22 -12.76
N SER A 768 6.06 -65.35 -12.40
CA SER A 768 4.64 -65.67 -12.43
C SER A 768 3.83 -65.20 -11.22
N LYS A 769 2.65 -64.73 -11.44
CA LYS A 769 1.46 -64.37 -10.66
C LYS A 769 1.48 -63.04 -9.85
N TYR A 770 2.55 -62.64 -9.19
CA TYR A 770 2.78 -61.27 -8.69
C TYR A 770 4.12 -60.76 -9.15
N LYS A 771 4.32 -60.80 -10.39
CA LYS A 771 5.51 -61.01 -11.18
C LYS A 771 6.46 -59.84 -11.35
N PHE A 772 6.24 -58.70 -10.64
CA PHE A 772 6.82 -57.48 -11.11
C PHE A 772 7.27 -56.55 -9.95
N ILE A 773 7.32 -57.10 -8.75
CA ILE A 773 7.52 -56.31 -7.54
C ILE A 773 8.70 -56.92 -6.79
N TYR A 774 9.89 -56.37 -7.05
CA TYR A 774 11.09 -56.79 -6.32
C TYR A 774 11.52 -55.67 -5.37
N PRO A 775 11.80 -55.96 -4.12
CA PRO A 775 12.47 -55.03 -3.20
C PRO A 775 13.95 -54.88 -3.59
N TYR A 776 14.49 -53.70 -3.38
CA TYR A 776 15.92 -53.46 -3.49
C TYR A 776 16.47 -52.90 -2.20
N HIS A 777 17.45 -53.57 -1.57
CA HIS A 777 18.00 -53.20 -0.29
C HIS A 777 19.29 -52.36 -0.38
N GLY A 778 19.95 -52.33 -1.50
CA GLY A 778 21.23 -51.66 -1.70
C GLY A 778 22.39 -52.33 -0.95
N LYS A 779 23.58 -51.77 -1.12
CA LYS A 779 24.79 -52.30 -0.47
C LYS A 779 24.91 -51.78 0.97
N ALA A 780 25.21 -52.63 1.89
CA ALA A 780 25.53 -52.22 3.27
C ALA A 780 26.88 -51.52 3.33
N ALA A 781 26.93 -50.37 4.01
CA ALA A 781 28.18 -49.67 4.24
C ALA A 781 29.05 -50.40 5.23
N GLU A 782 30.35 -50.18 5.17
CA GLU A 782 31.30 -50.68 6.17
C GLU A 782 31.00 -50.06 7.54
N ALA A 783 31.27 -50.83 8.63
CA ALA A 783 30.95 -50.39 9.98
C ALA A 783 31.65 -49.10 10.42
N SER A 784 32.77 -48.76 9.80
CA SER A 784 33.55 -47.53 10.02
C SER A 784 33.15 -46.37 9.15
N ALA A 785 32.29 -46.60 8.13
CA ALA A 785 31.89 -45.55 7.16
C ALA A 785 30.93 -44.54 7.81
N THR A 786 31.05 -43.27 7.40
CA THR A 786 30.05 -42.22 7.62
C THR A 786 29.27 -41.99 6.36
N ALA A 787 28.09 -41.41 6.46
CA ALA A 787 27.31 -41.04 5.25
C ALA A 787 28.08 -40.05 4.37
N SER A 788 28.81 -39.11 4.94
CA SER A 788 29.64 -38.16 4.19
C SER A 788 30.83 -38.83 3.49
N SER A 789 31.49 -39.82 4.11
CA SER A 789 32.57 -40.55 3.46
C SER A 789 32.07 -41.35 2.26
N LEU A 790 30.87 -41.95 2.35
CA LEU A 790 30.22 -42.60 1.22
C LEU A 790 29.87 -41.58 0.10
N ALA A 791 29.26 -40.46 0.46
CA ALA A 791 28.92 -39.40 -0.51
C ALA A 791 30.17 -38.92 -1.27
N GLN A 792 31.31 -38.74 -0.59
CA GLN A 792 32.59 -38.45 -1.21
C GLN A 792 33.03 -39.54 -2.19
N SER A 793 32.95 -40.82 -1.77
CA SER A 793 33.33 -41.97 -2.60
C SER A 793 32.41 -42.10 -3.84
N LEU A 794 31.17 -41.66 -3.73
CA LEU A 794 30.17 -41.62 -4.83
C LEU A 794 30.33 -40.37 -5.74
N GLY A 795 31.28 -39.52 -5.47
CA GLY A 795 31.57 -38.31 -6.26
C GLY A 795 30.50 -37.20 -6.14
N TRP A 796 29.88 -37.06 -4.95
CA TRP A 796 28.96 -35.95 -4.73
C TRP A 796 29.72 -34.62 -4.75
N SER A 797 29.19 -33.66 -5.47
CA SER A 797 29.88 -32.37 -5.68
C SER A 797 30.07 -31.56 -4.41
N ALA A 798 31.28 -31.16 -4.12
CA ALA A 798 31.59 -30.24 -3.02
C ALA A 798 31.04 -28.82 -3.22
N ASP A 799 30.59 -28.46 -4.42
CA ASP A 799 29.91 -27.18 -4.66
C ASP A 799 28.48 -27.18 -4.12
N VAL A 800 27.84 -28.34 -4.06
CA VAL A 800 26.47 -28.56 -3.59
C VAL A 800 26.47 -29.01 -2.13
N TRP A 801 27.39 -29.93 -1.77
CA TRP A 801 27.38 -30.62 -0.51
C TRP A 801 28.51 -30.19 0.43
N ASN A 802 28.17 -29.99 1.70
CA ASN A 802 29.13 -29.94 2.77
C ASN A 802 29.30 -31.35 3.35
N LEU A 803 30.44 -31.97 3.05
CA LEU A 803 30.78 -33.34 3.43
C LEU A 803 31.84 -33.37 4.58
N SER A 804 32.05 -32.32 5.30
CA SER A 804 33.06 -32.23 6.40
C SER A 804 32.62 -32.93 7.69
N GLY A 805 31.31 -33.07 7.90
CA GLY A 805 30.75 -33.77 9.07
C GLY A 805 30.46 -35.24 8.80
N PRO A 806 29.89 -35.99 9.78
CA PRO A 806 29.53 -37.40 9.60
C PRO A 806 28.36 -37.59 8.63
N GLU A 807 27.51 -36.58 8.46
CA GLU A 807 26.34 -36.60 7.58
C GLU A 807 26.44 -35.48 6.54
N PRO A 808 26.06 -35.75 5.26
CA PRO A 808 26.07 -34.74 4.23
C PRO A 808 24.97 -33.69 4.49
N LYS A 809 25.30 -32.40 4.23
CA LYS A 809 24.38 -31.26 4.29
C LYS A 809 24.44 -30.48 2.99
N LEU A 810 23.35 -29.88 2.60
CA LEU A 810 23.34 -28.89 1.51
C LEU A 810 24.05 -27.60 1.96
N LYS A 811 24.71 -26.92 1.03
CA LYS A 811 25.39 -25.65 1.27
C LYS A 811 24.45 -24.44 1.28
#